data_e13ed56883138fb6725ee7f2ddbfa2a5
#
_entry.id   e13ed56883138fb6725ee7f2ddbfa2a5
#
_cell.length_a   1.000
_cell.length_b   1.000
_cell.length_c   1.000
_cell.angle_alpha   90.00
_cell.angle_beta   90.00
_cell.angle_gamma   90.00
#
_symmetry.space_group_name_H-M   'P 1'
#
loop_
_entity.id
_entity.type
_entity.pdbx_description
1 polymer ?
#
loop_
_entity_poly.entity_id
_entity_poly.type
_entity_poly.pdbx_seq_one_letter_code
_entity_poly.pdbx_strand_id
1 'polypeptide(L)'
;MEIVTGYVEHIVFRNEENGYTVFQLESEAGEVTCVGTLNFISEGERLEIKGDYVNHNIYGSQLKISSYEMKEPEDLISIERYLGSGAIKGVCAALAGRIVRKFKTDTFRIIEEEPERLAEVNGISERKAREIALQVDEKKGMRKVMIYLQNFGISTALAAKIYQKYGSKVYEILETNPYKLADDIEGVGFKTADEIAAKIGIHTDSDFRIQSGIFYVLQQSMTEGHVYLPKNVLEVRTSRLLGVEIEGIEKYIMDLCMERKTVMKEIEGEIRIYPSRFYYMELNVARMLNDLDIDCAMPEDMMEKRLRKVEELEQISLDPMQHQAVIESIKHGLLILTGGPGTGKTTTINTMIQFFESEGMSILLAAPTGRAAKRMTEATGYEAQTIHRLLEVSGNPEEEGNVNGFLRNRDNPLETDVLIIDEMSMVDLTLMHALLTAVVPGTRLILVGDVNQLPSVGPGSVLKDTIASNKFHVVTLTKIFRQAGESDIVLNAHKINAGESVIINNKSRDFFFLKRQEADVIIGVVITLIQKKLPKYVDASPFDIQVMTPTRKGLLGVERLNVILQRYLNPPDPKKEEKEANGRIFRTGDKVMQIKNNYQLEWEVCTKYGVTVDKGMGIFNGDMGIIREISSYKETLTVEYDEKRLVEYPFELLDELELAYAITVHKSQGSEYPAVVIPLLPGPKLLYNRNLLYTAVTRAKKCLTIVGSEDTFQEMIKNKNEQERYTSLDERIQEF
;
A
#
# COMPACT_ATOMS: atom_id res chain seq x y z
N MET A 1 -17.05 34.68 0.78
CA MET A 1 -15.59 34.73 0.56
C MET A 1 -15.14 36.14 0.90
N GLU A 2 -14.43 36.30 1.98
CA GLU A 2 -13.97 37.62 2.47
C GLU A 2 -12.47 37.76 2.22
N ILE A 3 -12.02 39.01 2.08
CA ILE A 3 -10.60 39.34 1.91
C ILE A 3 -10.16 40.07 3.16
N VAL A 4 -9.17 39.54 3.86
CA VAL A 4 -8.62 40.16 5.06
C VAL A 4 -7.12 40.35 4.86
N THR A 5 -6.67 41.59 5.07
CA THR A 5 -5.24 41.94 5.01
C THR A 5 -4.75 42.26 6.42
N GLY A 6 -3.63 41.69 6.82
CA GLY A 6 -3.08 41.92 8.15
C GLY A 6 -1.68 41.32 8.30
N TYR A 7 -1.13 41.39 9.51
CA TYR A 7 0.16 40.82 9.87
C TYR A 7 -0.02 39.55 10.70
N VAL A 8 0.80 38.54 10.46
CA VAL A 8 0.84 37.35 11.29
C VAL A 8 1.40 37.75 12.66
N GLU A 9 0.58 37.77 13.68
CA GLU A 9 0.99 38.14 15.02
C GLU A 9 1.65 36.99 15.75
N HIS A 10 0.97 35.81 15.74
CA HIS A 10 1.47 34.61 16.40
C HIS A 10 1.00 33.35 15.70
N ILE A 11 1.90 32.38 15.56
CA ILE A 11 1.57 31.06 15.05
C ILE A 11 1.25 30.14 16.22
N VAL A 12 -0.04 29.84 16.38
CA VAL A 12 -0.56 29.01 17.49
C VAL A 12 -0.18 27.55 17.33
N PHE A 13 -0.27 27.06 16.09
CA PHE A 13 0.04 25.68 15.76
C PHE A 13 0.51 25.56 14.31
N ARG A 14 1.48 24.69 14.08
CA ARG A 14 1.92 24.30 12.73
C ARG A 14 2.25 22.83 12.69
N ASN A 15 1.67 22.14 11.74
CA ASN A 15 2.09 20.78 11.37
C ASN A 15 3.13 20.87 10.24
N GLU A 16 4.37 20.46 10.52
CA GLU A 16 5.48 20.59 9.57
C GLU A 16 5.36 19.61 8.38
N GLU A 17 4.63 18.50 8.53
CA GLU A 17 4.47 17.51 7.46
C GLU A 17 3.47 17.94 6.40
N ASN A 18 2.31 18.49 6.80
CA ASN A 18 1.23 18.87 5.88
C ASN A 18 1.05 20.36 5.71
N GLY A 19 1.80 21.18 6.49
CA GLY A 19 1.75 22.64 6.46
C GLY A 19 0.48 23.26 7.03
N TYR A 20 -0.39 22.46 7.68
CA TYR A 20 -1.57 23.01 8.34
C TYR A 20 -1.14 23.93 9.48
N THR A 21 -1.60 25.19 9.40
CA THR A 21 -1.18 26.24 10.31
C THR A 21 -2.41 26.94 10.86
N VAL A 22 -2.42 27.15 12.17
CA VAL A 22 -3.36 27.99 12.90
C VAL A 22 -2.60 29.21 13.43
N PHE A 23 -3.01 30.39 13.06
CA PHE A 23 -2.33 31.64 13.47
C PHE A 23 -3.28 32.77 13.69
N GLN A 24 -2.83 33.76 14.43
CA GLN A 24 -3.52 35.02 14.64
C GLN A 24 -3.03 36.06 13.63
N LEU A 25 -3.96 36.67 12.92
CA LEU A 25 -3.73 37.77 11.97
C LEU A 25 -4.23 39.08 12.59
N GLU A 26 -3.33 40.04 12.79
CA GLU A 26 -3.68 41.39 13.19
C GLU A 26 -4.10 42.20 11.95
N SER A 27 -5.39 42.47 11.81
CA SER A 27 -5.96 43.27 10.71
C SER A 27 -6.47 44.63 11.20
N GLU A 28 -6.79 45.53 10.28
CA GLU A 28 -7.41 46.83 10.63
C GLU A 28 -8.74 46.68 11.39
N ALA A 29 -9.42 45.56 11.21
CA ALA A 29 -10.69 45.24 11.88
C ALA A 29 -10.51 44.52 13.23
N GLY A 30 -9.28 44.23 13.65
CA GLY A 30 -8.93 43.49 14.86
C GLY A 30 -8.27 42.16 14.57
N GLU A 31 -8.04 41.38 15.63
CA GLU A 31 -7.42 40.03 15.55
C GLU A 31 -8.37 39.02 14.92
N VAL A 32 -7.86 38.25 13.95
CA VAL A 32 -8.60 37.19 13.26
C VAL A 32 -7.81 35.91 13.37
N THR A 33 -8.42 34.84 13.92
CA THR A 33 -7.84 33.53 13.91
C THR A 33 -8.01 32.92 12.52
N CYS A 34 -6.90 32.61 11.88
CA CYS A 34 -6.83 32.04 10.54
C CYS A 34 -6.39 30.58 10.58
N VAL A 35 -7.01 29.75 9.74
CA VAL A 35 -6.69 28.31 9.64
C VAL A 35 -6.57 27.89 8.18
N GLY A 36 -5.50 27.17 7.85
CA GLY A 36 -5.29 26.69 6.50
C GLY A 36 -3.91 26.04 6.30
N THR A 37 -3.65 25.54 5.12
CA THR A 37 -2.36 24.97 4.77
C THR A 37 -1.40 26.05 4.27
N LEU A 38 -0.43 26.45 5.10
CA LEU A 38 0.54 27.51 4.84
C LEU A 38 1.92 27.09 5.33
N ASN A 39 2.73 26.54 4.44
CA ASN A 39 4.00 25.91 4.82
C ASN A 39 5.12 26.90 5.20
N PHE A 40 5.02 28.19 4.85
CA PHE A 40 6.16 29.11 4.89
C PHE A 40 5.84 30.52 5.42
N ILE A 41 4.77 30.66 6.17
CA ILE A 41 4.51 31.92 6.85
C ILE A 41 5.35 32.01 8.13
N SER A 42 5.80 33.23 8.43
CA SER A 42 6.51 33.55 9.67
C SER A 42 5.76 34.68 10.38
N GLU A 43 5.93 34.74 11.69
CA GLU A 43 5.41 35.88 12.47
C GLU A 43 5.99 37.20 11.96
N GLY A 44 5.15 38.22 11.88
CA GLY A 44 5.50 39.54 11.31
C GLY A 44 5.34 39.65 9.79
N GLU A 45 4.97 38.59 9.07
CA GLU A 45 4.68 38.68 7.63
C GLU A 45 3.30 39.30 7.38
N ARG A 46 3.20 40.14 6.33
CA ARG A 46 1.94 40.73 5.88
C ARG A 46 1.28 39.81 4.86
N LEU A 47 0.04 39.43 5.14
CA LEU A 47 -0.75 38.55 4.29
C LEU A 47 -2.04 39.23 3.83
N GLU A 48 -2.41 39.00 2.58
CA GLU A 48 -3.77 39.19 2.07
C GLU A 48 -4.41 37.82 1.94
N ILE A 49 -5.42 37.53 2.73
CA ILE A 49 -6.04 36.22 2.87
C ILE A 49 -7.45 36.27 2.30
N LYS A 50 -7.79 35.27 1.47
CA LYS A 50 -9.17 35.07 0.98
C LYS A 50 -9.70 33.77 1.61
N GLY A 51 -10.86 33.87 2.26
CA GLY A 51 -11.43 32.72 2.96
C GLY A 51 -12.88 32.91 3.35
N ASP A 52 -13.42 31.95 4.03
CA ASP A 52 -14.77 31.98 4.58
C ASP A 52 -14.72 31.77 6.10
N TYR A 53 -15.49 32.51 6.85
CA TYR A 53 -15.59 32.33 8.29
C TYR A 53 -16.33 31.04 8.61
N VAL A 54 -15.71 30.20 9.46
CA VAL A 54 -16.25 28.96 9.95
C VAL A 54 -16.29 29.01 11.48
N ASN A 55 -17.39 28.66 12.08
CA ASN A 55 -17.48 28.57 13.53
C ASN A 55 -16.98 27.20 14.01
N HIS A 56 -15.85 27.22 14.72
CA HIS A 56 -15.33 26.03 15.40
C HIS A 56 -15.96 25.92 16.79
N ASN A 57 -16.44 24.72 17.16
CA ASN A 57 -17.20 24.53 18.41
C ASN A 57 -16.42 24.87 19.69
N ILE A 58 -15.10 24.88 19.64
CA ILE A 58 -14.22 25.11 20.80
C ILE A 58 -13.49 26.46 20.68
N TYR A 59 -13.00 26.79 19.47
CA TYR A 59 -12.13 27.94 19.23
C TYR A 59 -12.85 29.15 18.64
N GLY A 60 -14.19 29.10 18.51
CA GLY A 60 -14.98 30.21 18.01
C GLY A 60 -14.88 30.43 16.50
N SER A 61 -15.06 31.68 16.07
CA SER A 61 -15.02 32.04 14.65
C SER A 61 -13.60 32.03 14.13
N GLN A 62 -13.36 31.31 13.06
CA GLN A 62 -12.05 31.17 12.39
C GLN A 62 -12.21 31.44 10.90
N LEU A 63 -11.25 32.14 10.30
CA LEU A 63 -11.19 32.36 8.86
C LEU A 63 -10.49 31.13 8.21
N LYS A 64 -11.26 30.29 7.55
CA LYS A 64 -10.71 29.17 6.77
C LYS A 64 -10.19 29.69 5.44
N ILE A 65 -8.88 29.55 5.24
CA ILE A 65 -8.15 30.12 4.11
C ILE A 65 -8.40 29.29 2.86
N SER A 66 -8.82 29.94 1.79
CA SER A 66 -8.93 29.37 0.45
C SER A 66 -7.73 29.74 -0.42
N SER A 67 -7.20 30.93 -0.28
CA SER A 67 -5.97 31.40 -0.92
C SER A 67 -5.38 32.56 -0.11
N TYR A 68 -4.08 32.74 -0.24
CA TYR A 68 -3.37 33.83 0.40
C TYR A 68 -2.27 34.40 -0.50
N GLU A 69 -1.95 35.68 -0.31
CA GLU A 69 -0.87 36.37 -0.98
C GLU A 69 0.00 37.05 0.08
N MET A 70 1.31 36.85 0.01
CA MET A 70 2.25 37.55 0.88
C MET A 70 2.55 38.93 0.31
N LYS A 71 2.45 39.97 1.13
CA LYS A 71 2.78 41.38 0.78
C LYS A 71 4.09 41.74 1.46
N GLU A 72 4.86 42.65 0.83
CA GLU A 72 6.06 43.17 1.49
C GLU A 72 5.64 44.11 2.65
N PRO A 73 6.37 44.10 3.80
CA PRO A 73 6.13 45.02 4.87
C PRO A 73 6.44 46.47 4.43
N GLU A 74 5.47 47.38 4.58
CA GLU A 74 5.60 48.77 4.10
C GLU A 74 6.01 49.75 5.19
N ASP A 75 5.78 49.41 6.46
CA ASP A 75 6.06 50.26 7.59
C ASP A 75 7.22 49.78 8.47
N LEU A 76 7.82 50.68 9.23
CA LEU A 76 9.00 50.39 10.04
C LEU A 76 8.75 49.34 11.13
N ILE A 77 7.55 49.29 11.70
CA ILE A 77 7.18 48.36 12.77
C ILE A 77 7.10 46.94 12.18
N SER A 78 6.50 46.84 11.01
CA SER A 78 6.36 45.56 10.30
C SER A 78 7.69 45.01 9.81
N ILE A 79 8.60 45.88 9.33
CA ILE A 79 9.98 45.48 8.97
C ILE A 79 10.71 44.98 10.21
N GLU A 80 10.57 45.66 11.35
CA GLU A 80 11.20 45.25 12.62
C GLU A 80 10.66 43.88 13.11
N ARG A 81 9.33 43.71 13.08
CA ARG A 81 8.66 42.44 13.44
C ARG A 81 9.11 41.30 12.54
N TYR A 82 9.13 41.48 11.22
CA TYR A 82 9.57 40.48 10.27
C TYR A 82 11.01 40.01 10.50
N LEU A 83 11.93 40.95 10.66
CA LEU A 83 13.33 40.64 10.91
C LEU A 83 13.55 40.00 12.28
N GLY A 84 12.75 40.37 13.28
CA GLY A 84 12.88 39.90 14.66
C GLY A 84 12.06 38.65 15.03
N SER A 85 11.19 38.17 14.12
CA SER A 85 10.26 37.05 14.33
C SER A 85 10.94 35.66 14.45
N GLY A 86 12.24 35.56 14.14
CA GLY A 86 12.92 34.27 13.98
C GLY A 86 12.92 33.79 12.52
N ALA A 87 12.24 34.49 11.62
CA ALA A 87 12.25 34.22 10.18
C ALA A 87 13.67 34.23 9.60
N ILE A 88 14.57 35.03 10.17
CA ILE A 88 15.98 35.11 9.81
C ILE A 88 16.81 34.63 11.01
N LYS A 89 17.46 33.48 10.86
CA LYS A 89 18.26 32.90 11.94
C LYS A 89 19.37 33.87 12.38
N GLY A 90 19.44 34.10 13.68
CA GLY A 90 20.45 34.97 14.27
C GLY A 90 20.07 36.45 14.36
N VAL A 91 18.87 36.84 13.94
CA VAL A 91 18.31 38.18 14.15
C VAL A 91 17.22 38.11 15.20
N CYS A 92 17.50 38.55 16.43
CA CYS A 92 16.50 38.67 17.48
C CYS A 92 15.81 40.04 17.40
N ALA A 93 14.66 40.21 18.06
CA ALA A 93 13.87 41.43 18.05
C ALA A 93 14.71 42.68 18.40
N ALA A 94 15.59 42.61 19.40
CA ALA A 94 16.48 43.70 19.79
C ALA A 94 17.49 44.10 18.69
N LEU A 95 17.96 43.11 17.90
CA LEU A 95 18.84 43.33 16.77
C LEU A 95 18.08 43.92 15.58
N ALA A 96 16.89 43.37 15.27
CA ALA A 96 15.98 43.87 14.25
C ALA A 96 15.65 45.40 14.51
N GLY A 97 15.31 45.72 15.72
CA GLY A 97 15.05 47.15 16.09
C GLY A 97 16.27 48.05 15.91
N ARG A 98 17.49 47.55 16.09
CA ARG A 98 18.71 48.32 15.80
C ARG A 98 18.95 48.51 14.32
N ILE A 99 18.70 47.50 13.52
CA ILE A 99 18.82 47.54 12.04
C ILE A 99 17.82 48.55 11.49
N VAL A 100 16.53 48.43 11.85
CA VAL A 100 15.46 49.27 11.32
C VAL A 100 15.61 50.73 11.78
N ARG A 101 16.03 50.99 13.01
CA ARG A 101 16.32 52.36 13.49
C ARG A 101 17.40 53.04 12.68
N LYS A 102 18.43 52.26 12.23
CA LYS A 102 19.54 52.81 11.44
C LYS A 102 19.18 53.05 9.98
N PHE A 103 18.55 52.05 9.35
CA PHE A 103 18.31 52.05 7.90
C PHE A 103 16.90 52.42 7.50
N LYS A 104 15.98 52.51 8.48
CA LYS A 104 14.56 52.84 8.26
C LYS A 104 13.91 52.05 7.11
N THR A 105 13.23 52.72 6.19
CA THR A 105 12.57 52.10 5.02
C THR A 105 13.55 51.50 4.03
N ASP A 106 14.82 51.88 4.06
CA ASP A 106 15.87 51.31 3.20
C ASP A 106 16.39 49.98 3.70
N THR A 107 15.88 49.43 4.80
CA THR A 107 16.41 48.24 5.46
C THR A 107 16.52 47.05 4.49
N PHE A 108 15.46 46.73 3.75
CA PHE A 108 15.52 45.62 2.80
C PHE A 108 16.46 45.90 1.62
N ARG A 109 16.47 47.12 1.10
CA ARG A 109 17.41 47.52 0.04
C ARG A 109 18.86 47.37 0.51
N ILE A 110 19.19 47.75 1.74
CA ILE A 110 20.53 47.60 2.31
C ILE A 110 20.89 46.13 2.50
N ILE A 111 19.96 45.30 2.96
CA ILE A 111 20.19 43.87 3.11
C ILE A 111 20.48 43.22 1.75
N GLU A 112 19.77 43.64 0.69
CA GLU A 112 19.87 43.03 -0.64
C GLU A 112 21.06 43.58 -1.46
N GLU A 113 21.27 44.90 -1.49
CA GLU A 113 22.21 45.55 -2.39
C GLU A 113 23.53 45.91 -1.72
N GLU A 114 23.55 46.15 -0.42
CA GLU A 114 24.69 46.67 0.33
C GLU A 114 24.87 45.93 1.67
N PRO A 115 24.88 44.55 1.70
CA PRO A 115 24.81 43.77 2.95
C PRO A 115 25.95 44.05 3.92
N GLU A 116 27.13 44.48 3.45
CA GLU A 116 28.27 44.85 4.30
C GLU A 116 27.96 46.03 5.21
N ARG A 117 27.02 46.91 4.84
CA ARG A 117 26.59 48.00 5.66
C ARG A 117 25.82 47.56 6.92
N LEU A 118 25.29 46.37 6.94
CA LEU A 118 24.71 45.81 8.16
C LEU A 118 25.74 45.72 9.30
N ALA A 119 27.01 45.56 8.96
CA ALA A 119 28.08 45.55 9.96
C ALA A 119 28.30 46.92 10.67
N GLU A 120 27.70 48.00 10.13
CA GLU A 120 27.67 49.29 10.81
C GLU A 120 26.73 49.27 12.07
N VAL A 121 25.88 48.21 12.20
CA VAL A 121 25.01 47.99 13.36
C VAL A 121 25.73 47.21 14.44
N ASN A 122 25.78 47.77 15.67
CA ASN A 122 26.39 47.08 16.79
C ASN A 122 25.81 45.67 17.01
N GLY A 123 26.70 44.65 16.97
CA GLY A 123 26.35 43.22 17.14
C GLY A 123 26.20 42.47 15.83
N ILE A 124 26.55 43.07 14.70
CA ILE A 124 26.61 42.42 13.38
C ILE A 124 28.06 42.44 12.87
N SER A 125 28.66 41.28 12.70
CA SER A 125 29.93 41.13 12.01
C SER A 125 29.71 41.04 10.50
N GLU A 126 30.73 41.31 9.67
CA GLU A 126 30.62 41.15 8.20
C GLU A 126 30.13 39.75 7.80
N ARG A 127 30.60 38.71 8.50
CA ARG A 127 30.12 37.33 8.27
C ARG A 127 28.61 37.20 8.51
N LYS A 128 28.15 37.73 9.65
CA LYS A 128 26.73 37.69 10.01
C LYS A 128 25.89 38.54 9.07
N ALA A 129 26.41 39.66 8.57
CA ALA A 129 25.76 40.47 7.56
C ALA A 129 25.50 39.69 6.27
N ARG A 130 26.48 38.95 5.79
CA ARG A 130 26.35 38.07 4.62
C ARG A 130 25.36 36.91 4.86
N GLU A 131 25.40 36.29 6.05
CA GLU A 131 24.47 35.23 6.43
C GLU A 131 23.01 35.74 6.45
N ILE A 132 22.77 36.96 6.92
CA ILE A 132 21.43 37.59 6.91
C ILE A 132 20.98 37.86 5.46
N ALA A 133 21.85 38.44 4.63
CA ALA A 133 21.55 38.73 3.23
C ALA A 133 21.21 37.46 2.43
N LEU A 134 22.00 36.39 2.60
CA LEU A 134 21.73 35.10 1.96
C LEU A 134 20.37 34.52 2.33
N GLN A 135 19.98 34.60 3.61
CA GLN A 135 18.68 34.07 4.08
C GLN A 135 17.51 34.91 3.50
N VAL A 136 17.66 36.23 3.40
CA VAL A 136 16.62 37.10 2.80
C VAL A 136 16.49 36.84 1.32
N ASP A 137 17.60 36.70 0.59
CA ASP A 137 17.60 36.40 -0.84
C ASP A 137 16.99 35.02 -1.13
N GLU A 138 17.35 34.01 -0.34
CA GLU A 138 16.79 32.64 -0.44
C GLU A 138 15.25 32.65 -0.26
N LYS A 139 14.74 33.36 0.75
CA LYS A 139 13.28 33.52 0.97
C LYS A 139 12.59 34.25 -0.17
N LYS A 140 13.22 35.28 -0.72
CA LYS A 140 12.71 36.05 -1.86
C LYS A 140 12.69 35.18 -3.13
N GLY A 141 13.75 34.40 -3.36
CA GLY A 141 13.85 33.43 -4.46
C GLY A 141 12.75 32.38 -4.37
N MET A 142 12.55 31.80 -3.19
CA MET A 142 11.48 30.84 -2.93
C MET A 142 10.08 31.42 -3.21
N ARG A 143 9.79 32.63 -2.75
CA ARG A 143 8.51 33.31 -3.01
C ARG A 143 8.26 33.46 -4.51
N LYS A 144 9.25 33.92 -5.29
CA LYS A 144 9.12 34.09 -6.75
C LYS A 144 8.79 32.76 -7.43
N VAL A 145 9.51 31.70 -7.07
CA VAL A 145 9.28 30.34 -7.61
C VAL A 145 7.89 29.84 -7.26
N MET A 146 7.43 30.06 -6.01
CA MET A 146 6.09 29.64 -5.60
C MET A 146 4.99 30.32 -6.38
N ILE A 147 5.07 31.66 -6.56
CA ILE A 147 4.12 32.41 -7.38
C ILE A 147 4.14 31.91 -8.83
N TYR A 148 5.33 31.67 -9.37
CA TYR A 148 5.50 31.14 -10.72
C TYR A 148 4.81 29.76 -10.87
N LEU A 149 5.02 28.86 -9.93
CA LEU A 149 4.42 27.51 -9.92
C LEU A 149 2.90 27.55 -9.74
N GLN A 150 2.40 28.49 -8.93
CA GLN A 150 0.94 28.68 -8.75
C GLN A 150 0.24 29.11 -10.04
N ASN A 151 0.90 29.85 -10.93
CA ASN A 151 0.34 30.20 -12.24
C ASN A 151 0.05 28.98 -13.11
N PHE A 152 0.74 27.88 -12.86
CA PHE A 152 0.49 26.58 -13.51
C PHE A 152 -0.49 25.69 -12.72
N GLY A 153 -1.10 26.21 -11.65
CA GLY A 153 -2.08 25.47 -10.83
C GLY A 153 -1.45 24.44 -9.89
N ILE A 154 -0.16 24.59 -9.60
CA ILE A 154 0.55 23.73 -8.63
C ILE A 154 0.19 24.22 -7.22
N SER A 155 -0.20 23.29 -6.36
CA SER A 155 -0.53 23.60 -4.96
C SER A 155 0.70 24.12 -4.21
N THR A 156 0.46 24.94 -3.18
CA THR A 156 1.52 25.53 -2.37
C THR A 156 2.45 24.48 -1.74
N ALA A 157 1.87 23.38 -1.23
CA ALA A 157 2.62 22.28 -0.63
C ALA A 157 3.55 21.60 -1.67
N LEU A 158 3.06 21.37 -2.88
CA LEU A 158 3.85 20.78 -3.96
C LEU A 158 4.91 21.75 -4.48
N ALA A 159 4.58 23.03 -4.62
CA ALA A 159 5.52 24.08 -5.01
C ALA A 159 6.70 24.19 -4.03
N ALA A 160 6.44 23.99 -2.75
CA ALA A 160 7.45 23.94 -1.72
C ALA A 160 8.43 22.77 -1.88
N LYS A 161 7.91 21.55 -2.10
CA LYS A 161 8.74 20.36 -2.36
C LYS A 161 9.60 20.55 -3.62
N ILE A 162 9.03 21.13 -4.68
CA ILE A 162 9.74 21.45 -5.92
C ILE A 162 10.88 22.43 -5.65
N TYR A 163 10.61 23.51 -4.92
CA TYR A 163 11.65 24.48 -4.56
C TYR A 163 12.74 23.89 -3.67
N GLN A 164 12.36 23.08 -2.70
CA GLN A 164 13.31 22.41 -1.80
C GLN A 164 14.29 21.51 -2.57
N LYS A 165 13.79 20.84 -3.63
CA LYS A 165 14.61 19.95 -4.47
C LYS A 165 15.50 20.71 -5.45
N TYR A 166 15.00 21.76 -6.10
CA TYR A 166 15.67 22.38 -7.25
C TYR A 166 16.08 23.85 -7.02
N GLY A 167 15.57 24.51 -5.97
CA GLY A 167 15.83 25.93 -5.74
C GLY A 167 15.43 26.79 -6.93
N SER A 168 16.30 27.72 -7.32
CA SER A 168 16.09 28.60 -8.48
C SER A 168 16.18 27.89 -9.85
N LYS A 169 16.73 26.67 -9.91
CA LYS A 169 16.79 25.86 -11.16
C LYS A 169 15.42 25.40 -11.65
N VAL A 170 14.37 25.59 -10.86
CA VAL A 170 12.99 25.25 -11.25
C VAL A 170 12.61 25.88 -12.59
N TYR A 171 12.98 27.13 -12.84
CA TYR A 171 12.68 27.83 -14.10
C TYR A 171 13.28 27.08 -15.30
N GLU A 172 14.56 26.77 -15.23
CA GLU A 172 15.28 26.06 -16.28
C GLU A 172 14.67 24.66 -16.52
N ILE A 173 14.37 23.92 -15.44
CA ILE A 173 13.79 22.58 -15.54
C ILE A 173 12.40 22.63 -16.18
N LEU A 174 11.55 23.59 -15.79
CA LEU A 174 10.21 23.70 -16.36
C LEU A 174 10.25 24.13 -17.84
N GLU A 175 11.17 24.96 -18.22
CA GLU A 175 11.34 25.39 -19.62
C GLU A 175 11.96 24.31 -20.51
N THR A 176 12.86 23.48 -19.96
CA THR A 176 13.56 22.46 -20.73
C THR A 176 12.87 21.10 -20.70
N ASN A 177 12.57 20.59 -19.49
CA ASN A 177 11.97 19.28 -19.29
C ASN A 177 11.10 19.21 -18.01
N PRO A 178 9.83 19.64 -18.03
CA PRO A 178 8.95 19.59 -16.87
C PRO A 178 8.62 18.17 -16.41
N TYR A 179 8.82 17.15 -17.26
CA TYR A 179 8.58 15.75 -16.88
C TYR A 179 9.57 15.24 -15.84
N LYS A 180 10.71 15.93 -15.69
CA LYS A 180 11.67 15.64 -14.62
C LYS A 180 11.05 15.81 -13.22
N LEU A 181 10.00 16.61 -13.09
CA LEU A 181 9.24 16.70 -11.84
C LEU A 181 8.60 15.36 -11.45
N ALA A 182 8.14 14.58 -12.45
CA ALA A 182 7.54 13.26 -12.19
C ALA A 182 8.59 12.19 -11.80
N ASP A 183 9.84 12.38 -12.21
CA ASP A 183 10.94 11.48 -11.86
C ASP A 183 11.47 11.76 -10.44
N ASP A 184 11.53 13.04 -10.04
CA ASP A 184 12.31 13.49 -8.90
C ASP A 184 11.46 13.92 -7.67
N ILE A 185 10.14 14.15 -7.84
CA ILE A 185 9.27 14.67 -6.79
C ILE A 185 8.16 13.69 -6.45
N GLU A 186 8.18 13.18 -5.25
CA GLU A 186 7.11 12.30 -4.76
C GLU A 186 5.77 13.04 -4.71
N GLY A 187 4.74 12.44 -5.31
CA GLY A 187 3.40 13.03 -5.45
C GLY A 187 3.16 13.76 -6.77
N VAL A 188 4.17 13.91 -7.64
CA VAL A 188 4.01 14.37 -9.03
C VAL A 188 4.01 13.18 -9.97
N GLY A 189 2.86 12.84 -10.53
CA GLY A 189 2.76 11.83 -11.59
C GLY A 189 2.90 12.43 -12.98
N PHE A 190 3.05 11.56 -14.00
CA PHE A 190 3.11 11.97 -15.42
C PHE A 190 1.98 12.93 -15.81
N LYS A 191 0.73 12.66 -15.39
CA LYS A 191 -0.41 13.51 -15.74
C LYS A 191 -0.27 14.94 -15.24
N THR A 192 0.19 15.11 -14.00
CA THR A 192 0.44 16.44 -13.42
C THR A 192 1.57 17.15 -14.16
N ALA A 193 2.66 16.45 -14.48
CA ALA A 193 3.75 17.00 -15.26
C ALA A 193 3.31 17.37 -16.70
N ASP A 194 2.46 16.56 -17.32
CA ASP A 194 1.89 16.80 -18.66
C ASP A 194 0.96 18.02 -18.68
N GLU A 195 0.14 18.21 -17.66
CA GLU A 195 -0.70 19.42 -17.47
C GLU A 195 0.15 20.68 -17.31
N ILE A 196 1.25 20.60 -16.57
CA ILE A 196 2.21 21.69 -16.40
C ILE A 196 2.89 22.00 -17.73
N ALA A 197 3.39 20.98 -18.41
CA ALA A 197 4.04 21.09 -19.72
C ALA A 197 3.12 21.75 -20.76
N ALA A 198 1.85 21.35 -20.80
CA ALA A 198 0.87 21.94 -21.71
C ALA A 198 0.63 23.43 -21.43
N LYS A 199 0.60 23.84 -20.14
CA LYS A 199 0.44 25.26 -19.75
C LYS A 199 1.67 26.11 -20.07
N ILE A 200 2.86 25.51 -20.04
CA ILE A 200 4.14 26.15 -20.42
C ILE A 200 4.26 26.28 -21.93
N GLY A 201 3.50 25.50 -22.70
CA GLY A 201 3.51 25.51 -24.15
C GLY A 201 4.51 24.54 -24.77
N ILE A 202 4.88 23.46 -24.05
CA ILE A 202 5.69 22.38 -24.62
C ILE A 202 4.87 21.61 -25.65
N HIS A 203 5.51 21.32 -26.80
CA HIS A 203 4.89 20.61 -27.90
C HIS A 203 4.43 19.19 -27.50
N THR A 204 3.27 18.78 -28.01
CA THR A 204 2.64 17.47 -27.72
C THR A 204 3.44 16.26 -28.21
N ASP A 205 4.38 16.49 -29.14
CA ASP A 205 5.30 15.52 -29.74
C ASP A 205 6.74 15.65 -29.25
N SER A 206 6.99 16.38 -28.17
CA SER A 206 8.35 16.53 -27.63
C SER A 206 8.94 15.19 -27.18
N ASP A 207 10.24 15.00 -27.47
CA ASP A 207 10.99 13.78 -27.10
C ASP A 207 10.84 13.46 -25.59
N PHE A 208 10.91 14.47 -24.75
CA PHE A 208 10.75 14.32 -23.28
C PHE A 208 9.35 13.81 -22.88
N ARG A 209 8.30 14.30 -23.56
CA ARG A 209 6.93 13.83 -23.33
C ARG A 209 6.79 12.36 -23.70
N ILE A 210 7.33 11.96 -24.84
CA ILE A 210 7.27 10.58 -25.32
C ILE A 210 8.04 9.66 -24.38
N GLN A 211 9.28 10.01 -24.01
CA GLN A 211 10.11 9.23 -23.07
C GLN A 211 9.42 9.07 -21.71
N SER A 212 8.92 10.15 -21.13
CA SER A 212 8.21 10.11 -19.86
C SER A 212 6.89 9.32 -19.94
N GLY A 213 6.18 9.44 -21.06
CA GLY A 213 4.98 8.65 -21.34
C GLY A 213 5.26 7.15 -21.43
N ILE A 214 6.34 6.75 -22.12
CA ILE A 214 6.80 5.36 -22.19
C ILE A 214 7.09 4.83 -20.78
N PHE A 215 7.87 5.56 -20.00
CA PHE A 215 8.26 5.15 -18.66
C PHE A 215 7.05 5.06 -17.72
N TYR A 216 6.12 6.02 -17.82
CA TYR A 216 4.87 5.99 -17.06
C TYR A 216 4.00 4.77 -17.40
N VAL A 217 3.86 4.43 -18.69
CA VAL A 217 3.11 3.23 -19.10
C VAL A 217 3.76 1.96 -18.55
N LEU A 218 5.09 1.88 -18.57
CA LEU A 218 5.79 0.76 -17.92
C LEU A 218 5.52 0.71 -16.42
N GLN A 219 5.62 1.82 -15.70
CA GLN A 219 5.31 1.87 -14.26
C GLN A 219 3.85 1.50 -13.97
N GLN A 220 2.91 1.98 -14.78
CA GLN A 220 1.50 1.63 -14.64
C GLN A 220 1.27 0.13 -14.85
N SER A 221 1.96 -0.49 -15.81
CA SER A 221 1.84 -1.93 -16.07
C SER A 221 2.31 -2.80 -14.89
N MET A 222 3.22 -2.29 -14.04
CA MET A 222 3.61 -2.97 -12.79
C MET A 222 2.44 -3.10 -11.82
N THR A 223 1.57 -2.10 -11.76
CA THR A 223 0.36 -2.17 -10.91
C THR A 223 -0.68 -3.16 -11.45
N GLU A 224 -0.57 -3.55 -12.72
CA GLU A 224 -1.35 -4.60 -13.35
C GLU A 224 -0.71 -5.99 -13.17
N GLY A 225 0.44 -6.07 -12.53
CA GLY A 225 1.18 -7.30 -12.24
C GLY A 225 2.24 -7.68 -13.29
N HIS A 226 2.45 -6.89 -14.33
CA HIS A 226 3.49 -7.14 -15.32
C HIS A 226 4.88 -6.79 -14.76
N VAL A 227 5.93 -7.41 -15.27
CA VAL A 227 7.34 -7.09 -14.98
C VAL A 227 7.99 -6.42 -16.20
N TYR A 228 7.52 -6.74 -17.39
CA TYR A 228 7.90 -6.08 -18.63
C TYR A 228 6.66 -5.85 -19.51
N LEU A 229 6.84 -5.11 -20.60
CA LEU A 229 5.90 -5.09 -21.70
C LEU A 229 6.61 -5.46 -23.02
N PRO A 230 5.95 -6.26 -23.88
CA PRO A 230 6.37 -6.38 -25.28
C PRO A 230 6.36 -5.01 -25.97
N LYS A 231 7.34 -4.73 -26.83
CA LYS A 231 7.49 -3.46 -27.52
C LYS A 231 6.20 -2.99 -28.21
N ASN A 232 5.53 -3.88 -28.94
CA ASN A 232 4.30 -3.58 -29.64
C ASN A 232 3.15 -3.17 -28.69
N VAL A 233 3.04 -3.82 -27.53
CA VAL A 233 2.06 -3.48 -26.49
C VAL A 233 2.39 -2.13 -25.88
N LEU A 234 3.66 -1.88 -25.58
CA LEU A 234 4.14 -0.61 -25.05
C LEU A 234 3.84 0.54 -26.00
N GLU A 235 4.11 0.38 -27.30
CA GLU A 235 3.85 1.37 -28.34
C GLU A 235 2.37 1.75 -28.40
N VAL A 236 1.48 0.75 -28.48
CA VAL A 236 0.02 0.97 -28.54
C VAL A 236 -0.49 1.66 -27.27
N ARG A 237 -0.03 1.23 -26.08
CA ARG A 237 -0.45 1.85 -24.82
C ARG A 237 0.07 3.28 -24.69
N THR A 238 1.29 3.54 -25.11
CA THR A 238 1.90 4.89 -25.06
C THR A 238 1.22 5.83 -26.04
N SER A 239 1.00 5.41 -27.29
CA SER A 239 0.27 6.20 -28.30
C SER A 239 -1.14 6.56 -27.83
N ARG A 240 -1.83 5.62 -27.16
CA ARG A 240 -3.17 5.88 -26.58
C ARG A 240 -3.10 6.88 -25.42
N LEU A 241 -2.07 6.79 -24.55
CA LEU A 241 -1.89 7.73 -23.44
C LEU A 241 -1.64 9.13 -23.92
N LEU A 242 -0.73 9.27 -24.90
CA LEU A 242 -0.27 10.57 -25.39
C LEU A 242 -1.21 11.20 -26.44
N GLY A 243 -2.08 10.39 -27.05
CA GLY A 243 -2.99 10.82 -28.13
C GLY A 243 -2.27 11.15 -29.44
N VAL A 244 -1.05 10.61 -29.64
CA VAL A 244 -0.22 10.81 -30.84
C VAL A 244 0.30 9.47 -31.35
N GLU A 245 0.49 9.35 -32.66
CA GLU A 245 1.22 8.22 -33.24
C GLU A 245 2.71 8.44 -33.03
N ILE A 246 3.39 7.40 -32.54
CA ILE A 246 4.83 7.46 -32.23
C ILE A 246 5.56 6.73 -33.35
N GLU A 247 6.24 7.49 -34.20
CA GLU A 247 7.15 6.92 -35.18
C GLU A 247 8.52 6.64 -34.54
N GLY A 248 9.03 5.40 -34.71
CA GLY A 248 10.37 5.03 -34.25
C GLY A 248 10.51 5.01 -32.71
N ILE A 249 9.57 4.38 -32.01
CA ILE A 249 9.59 4.24 -30.53
C ILE A 249 10.93 3.69 -30.01
N GLU A 250 11.67 2.93 -30.82
CA GLU A 250 12.97 2.35 -30.47
C GLU A 250 14.00 3.42 -30.07
N LYS A 251 14.01 4.59 -30.75
CA LYS A 251 14.92 5.69 -30.42
C LYS A 251 14.70 6.10 -28.94
N TYR A 252 13.46 6.31 -28.54
CA TYR A 252 13.11 6.75 -27.18
C TYR A 252 13.39 5.68 -26.14
N ILE A 253 13.16 4.41 -26.48
CA ILE A 253 13.51 3.27 -25.61
C ILE A 253 15.02 3.18 -25.44
N MET A 254 15.82 3.37 -26.50
CA MET A 254 17.28 3.39 -26.42
C MET A 254 17.79 4.54 -25.55
N ASP A 255 17.21 5.73 -25.66
CA ASP A 255 17.55 6.86 -24.80
C ASP A 255 17.29 6.53 -23.33
N LEU A 256 16.11 5.95 -23.00
CA LEU A 256 15.80 5.48 -21.65
C LEU A 256 16.73 4.35 -21.16
N CYS A 257 17.23 3.51 -22.07
CA CYS A 257 18.25 2.51 -21.74
C CYS A 257 19.60 3.15 -21.42
N MET A 258 20.00 4.18 -22.16
CA MET A 258 21.22 4.96 -21.88
C MET A 258 21.12 5.68 -20.52
N GLU A 259 19.95 6.17 -20.18
CA GLU A 259 19.64 6.75 -18.86
C GLU A 259 19.53 5.70 -17.74
N ARG A 260 19.65 4.41 -18.03
CA ARG A 260 19.49 3.28 -17.11
C ARG A 260 18.10 3.17 -16.46
N LYS A 261 17.10 3.79 -17.05
CA LYS A 261 15.70 3.70 -16.61
C LYS A 261 15.04 2.41 -17.06
N THR A 262 15.41 1.93 -18.27
CA THR A 262 14.87 0.71 -18.86
C THR A 262 15.95 -0.25 -19.32
N VAL A 263 15.58 -1.51 -19.48
CA VAL A 263 16.40 -2.55 -20.12
C VAL A 263 15.59 -3.16 -21.25
N MET A 264 16.19 -3.23 -22.43
CA MET A 264 15.62 -3.88 -23.61
C MET A 264 16.30 -5.23 -23.83
N LYS A 265 15.51 -6.28 -24.03
CA LYS A 265 15.98 -7.64 -24.34
C LYS A 265 15.18 -8.21 -25.50
N GLU A 266 15.84 -8.90 -26.37
CA GLU A 266 15.21 -9.71 -27.40
C GLU A 266 15.31 -11.20 -27.00
N ILE A 267 14.16 -11.84 -26.85
CA ILE A 267 14.06 -13.25 -26.45
C ILE A 267 13.09 -13.91 -27.44
N GLU A 268 13.54 -14.93 -28.13
CA GLU A 268 12.76 -15.70 -29.14
C GLU A 268 12.08 -14.82 -30.22
N GLY A 269 12.70 -13.68 -30.57
CA GLY A 269 12.19 -12.72 -31.56
C GLY A 269 11.18 -11.71 -30.98
N GLU A 270 10.89 -11.76 -29.70
CA GLU A 270 10.10 -10.77 -28.99
C GLU A 270 11.00 -9.75 -28.29
N ILE A 271 10.78 -8.46 -28.58
CA ILE A 271 11.48 -7.38 -27.89
C ILE A 271 10.71 -7.02 -26.61
N ARG A 272 11.33 -7.27 -25.45
CA ARG A 272 10.79 -7.05 -24.11
C ARG A 272 11.42 -5.83 -23.47
N ILE A 273 10.60 -4.91 -22.95
CA ILE A 273 11.05 -3.68 -22.31
C ILE A 273 10.70 -3.73 -20.83
N TYR A 274 11.74 -3.65 -20.00
CA TYR A 274 11.64 -3.71 -18.54
C TYR A 274 11.99 -2.34 -17.94
N PRO A 275 11.32 -1.90 -16.86
CA PRO A 275 11.97 -0.97 -15.95
C PRO A 275 13.22 -1.63 -15.35
N SER A 276 14.36 -0.92 -15.35
CA SER A 276 15.66 -1.49 -14.95
C SER A 276 15.61 -2.15 -13.57
N ARG A 277 14.90 -1.54 -12.61
CA ARG A 277 14.72 -2.09 -11.25
C ARG A 277 14.17 -3.51 -11.28
N PHE A 278 13.13 -3.76 -12.06
CA PHE A 278 12.45 -5.07 -12.10
C PHE A 278 13.23 -6.10 -12.90
N TYR A 279 13.95 -5.67 -13.95
CA TYR A 279 14.87 -6.54 -14.67
C TYR A 279 15.91 -7.16 -13.75
N TYR A 280 16.62 -6.31 -12.97
CA TYR A 280 17.64 -6.80 -12.05
C TYR A 280 17.05 -7.52 -10.84
N MET A 281 15.83 -7.17 -10.44
CA MET A 281 15.14 -7.86 -9.35
C MET A 281 14.80 -9.30 -9.73
N GLU A 282 14.23 -9.56 -10.92
CA GLU A 282 14.01 -10.94 -11.41
C GLU A 282 15.32 -11.74 -11.50
N LEU A 283 16.37 -11.13 -12.06
CA LEU A 283 17.67 -11.76 -12.20
C LEU A 283 18.26 -12.14 -10.83
N ASN A 284 18.15 -11.26 -9.85
CA ASN A 284 18.63 -11.51 -8.49
C ASN A 284 17.81 -12.60 -7.79
N VAL A 285 16.48 -12.56 -7.93
CA VAL A 285 15.59 -13.60 -7.35
C VAL A 285 15.93 -14.97 -7.94
N ALA A 286 16.08 -15.06 -9.27
CA ALA A 286 16.45 -16.30 -9.93
C ALA A 286 17.78 -16.86 -9.41
N ARG A 287 18.81 -16.00 -9.31
CA ARG A 287 20.11 -16.40 -8.77
C ARG A 287 20.03 -16.86 -7.32
N MET A 288 19.39 -16.06 -6.44
CA MET A 288 19.29 -16.38 -5.01
C MET A 288 18.50 -17.68 -4.77
N LEU A 289 17.47 -17.97 -5.56
CA LEU A 289 16.75 -19.26 -5.48
C LEU A 289 17.66 -20.42 -5.86
N ASN A 290 18.45 -20.31 -6.93
CA ASN A 290 19.41 -21.34 -7.31
C ASN A 290 20.52 -21.52 -6.26
N ASP A 291 21.01 -20.43 -5.65
CA ASP A 291 22.03 -20.47 -4.59
C ASP A 291 21.53 -21.17 -3.30
N LEU A 292 20.21 -21.18 -3.06
CA LEU A 292 19.60 -21.84 -1.90
C LEU A 292 19.35 -23.33 -2.11
N ASP A 293 19.24 -23.80 -3.33
CA ASP A 293 18.94 -25.23 -3.63
C ASP A 293 20.17 -26.12 -3.49
N ILE A 294 20.56 -26.32 -2.23
CA ILE A 294 21.72 -27.14 -1.86
C ILE A 294 21.26 -28.47 -1.29
N ASP A 295 21.72 -29.57 -1.88
CA ASP A 295 21.39 -30.93 -1.45
C ASP A 295 21.95 -31.24 -0.06
N CYS A 296 21.16 -31.97 0.72
CA CYS A 296 21.58 -32.46 2.02
C CYS A 296 22.42 -33.75 1.86
N ALA A 297 23.51 -33.84 2.61
CA ALA A 297 24.37 -35.02 2.63
C ALA A 297 23.80 -36.21 3.42
N MET A 298 22.62 -36.10 4.05
CA MET A 298 22.03 -37.19 4.84
C MET A 298 21.56 -38.33 3.93
N PRO A 299 21.94 -39.61 4.21
CA PRO A 299 21.44 -40.75 3.45
C PRO A 299 19.93 -40.92 3.56
N GLU A 300 19.29 -41.32 2.46
CA GLU A 300 17.83 -41.45 2.36
C GLU A 300 17.23 -42.42 3.37
N ASP A 301 17.91 -43.57 3.60
CA ASP A 301 17.53 -44.55 4.60
C ASP A 301 17.53 -44.00 6.03
N MET A 302 18.41 -43.07 6.32
CA MET A 302 18.39 -42.33 7.62
C MET A 302 17.24 -41.35 7.70
N MET A 303 16.95 -40.62 6.61
CA MET A 303 15.79 -39.71 6.56
C MET A 303 14.50 -40.51 6.81
N GLU A 304 14.31 -41.60 6.09
CA GLU A 304 13.17 -42.50 6.23
C GLU A 304 13.00 -43.02 7.66
N LYS A 305 14.09 -43.50 8.27
CA LYS A 305 14.06 -44.02 9.63
C LYS A 305 13.67 -42.94 10.66
N ARG A 306 14.17 -41.73 10.48
CA ARG A 306 13.86 -40.60 11.36
C ARG A 306 12.43 -40.14 11.18
N LEU A 307 11.95 -40.02 9.93
CA LEU A 307 10.57 -39.66 9.63
C LEU A 307 9.58 -40.67 10.22
N ARG A 308 9.81 -41.97 10.08
CA ARG A 308 8.95 -42.98 10.74
C ARG A 308 8.89 -42.81 12.24
N LYS A 309 10.00 -42.44 12.87
CA LYS A 309 10.00 -42.16 14.31
C LYS A 309 9.12 -40.95 14.65
N VAL A 310 9.10 -39.89 13.82
CA VAL A 310 8.21 -38.76 13.99
C VAL A 310 6.76 -39.17 13.79
N GLU A 311 6.44 -39.97 12.75
CA GLU A 311 5.09 -40.51 12.51
C GLU A 311 4.56 -41.32 13.70
N GLU A 312 5.43 -42.14 14.30
CA GLU A 312 5.09 -42.94 15.49
C GLU A 312 4.84 -42.08 16.73
N LEU A 313 5.68 -41.05 16.98
CA LEU A 313 5.58 -40.16 18.12
C LEU A 313 4.30 -39.29 18.04
N GLU A 314 4.02 -38.78 16.86
CA GLU A 314 2.85 -37.91 16.62
C GLU A 314 1.58 -38.72 16.32
N GLN A 315 1.64 -40.03 16.24
CA GLN A 315 0.53 -40.95 15.91
C GLN A 315 -0.18 -40.55 14.59
N ILE A 316 0.60 -40.12 13.61
CA ILE A 316 0.14 -39.75 12.29
C ILE A 316 0.57 -40.78 11.24
N SER A 317 -0.19 -40.88 10.15
CA SER A 317 0.18 -41.67 8.97
C SER A 317 0.07 -40.74 7.75
N LEU A 318 1.20 -40.49 7.15
CA LEU A 318 1.28 -39.64 5.96
C LEU A 318 0.80 -40.38 4.71
N ASP A 319 0.15 -39.67 3.83
CA ASP A 319 -0.10 -40.13 2.47
C ASP A 319 1.22 -40.14 1.67
N PRO A 320 1.36 -40.97 0.64
CA PRO A 320 2.60 -41.04 -0.15
C PRO A 320 3.12 -39.67 -0.65
N MET A 321 2.24 -38.75 -1.07
CA MET A 321 2.65 -37.42 -1.51
C MET A 321 3.06 -36.52 -0.35
N GLN A 322 2.40 -36.63 0.80
CA GLN A 322 2.81 -35.91 2.01
C GLN A 322 4.17 -36.40 2.52
N HIS A 323 4.34 -37.75 2.53
CA HIS A 323 5.61 -38.39 2.89
C HIS A 323 6.75 -37.92 1.96
N GLN A 324 6.50 -37.93 0.65
CA GLN A 324 7.45 -37.41 -0.33
C GLN A 324 7.80 -35.96 -0.05
N ALA A 325 6.81 -35.08 0.23
CA ALA A 325 7.04 -33.67 0.51
C ALA A 325 7.97 -33.49 1.72
N VAL A 326 7.79 -34.26 2.79
CA VAL A 326 8.69 -34.18 3.95
C VAL A 326 10.11 -34.63 3.59
N ILE A 327 10.27 -35.77 2.87
CA ILE A 327 11.59 -36.24 2.44
C ILE A 327 12.28 -35.22 1.54
N GLU A 328 11.57 -34.68 0.54
CA GLU A 328 12.15 -33.66 -0.36
C GLU A 328 12.53 -32.37 0.40
N SER A 329 11.77 -31.96 1.45
CA SER A 329 12.14 -30.81 2.28
C SER A 329 13.43 -30.99 3.07
N ILE A 330 13.76 -32.23 3.38
CA ILE A 330 15.01 -32.56 4.08
C ILE A 330 16.17 -32.67 3.07
N LYS A 331 15.89 -33.22 1.90
CA LYS A 331 16.89 -33.54 0.88
C LYS A 331 17.41 -32.31 0.15
N HIS A 332 16.53 -31.34 -0.14
CA HIS A 332 16.82 -30.15 -0.92
C HIS A 332 16.78 -28.87 -0.10
N GLY A 333 17.54 -27.88 -0.51
CA GLY A 333 17.55 -26.54 0.10
C GLY A 333 16.31 -25.70 -0.25
N LEU A 334 15.64 -26.02 -1.35
CA LEU A 334 14.42 -25.36 -1.80
C LEU A 334 13.34 -26.40 -2.16
N LEU A 335 12.19 -26.29 -1.49
CA LEU A 335 11.01 -27.10 -1.81
C LEU A 335 9.80 -26.21 -2.08
N ILE A 336 9.04 -26.56 -3.10
CA ILE A 336 7.74 -25.95 -3.38
C ILE A 336 6.64 -26.97 -3.09
N LEU A 337 5.76 -26.65 -2.13
CA LEU A 337 4.60 -27.46 -1.77
C LEU A 337 3.33 -26.79 -2.24
N THR A 338 2.63 -27.37 -3.20
CA THR A 338 1.36 -26.81 -3.71
C THR A 338 0.23 -27.80 -3.54
N GLY A 339 -1.00 -27.27 -3.49
CA GLY A 339 -2.21 -28.09 -3.38
C GLY A 339 -3.45 -27.25 -3.04
N GLY A 340 -4.61 -27.76 -3.42
CA GLY A 340 -5.90 -27.12 -3.14
C GLY A 340 -6.35 -27.24 -1.67
N PRO A 341 -7.56 -26.80 -1.34
CA PRO A 341 -8.14 -26.94 -0.03
C PRO A 341 -8.36 -28.41 0.33
N GLY A 342 -8.15 -28.79 1.59
CA GLY A 342 -8.39 -30.14 2.09
C GLY A 342 -7.38 -31.19 1.66
N THR A 343 -6.26 -30.81 1.02
CA THR A 343 -5.21 -31.76 0.58
C THR A 343 -4.16 -32.03 1.64
N GLY A 344 -4.29 -31.48 2.84
CA GLY A 344 -3.42 -31.80 3.97
C GLY A 344 -2.10 -31.02 4.00
N LYS A 345 -2.01 -29.84 3.37
CA LYS A 345 -0.83 -28.96 3.46
C LYS A 345 -0.41 -28.70 4.90
N THR A 346 -1.34 -28.34 5.76
CA THR A 346 -1.06 -28.04 7.18
C THR A 346 -0.49 -29.24 7.91
N THR A 347 -1.02 -30.43 7.68
CA THR A 347 -0.49 -31.70 8.28
C THR A 347 0.94 -31.94 7.82
N THR A 348 1.22 -31.72 6.53
CA THR A 348 2.55 -31.88 5.96
C THR A 348 3.54 -30.89 6.57
N ILE A 349 3.13 -29.60 6.70
CA ILE A 349 3.94 -28.56 7.36
C ILE A 349 4.23 -28.93 8.82
N ASN A 350 3.23 -29.39 9.58
CA ASN A 350 3.44 -29.80 10.97
C ASN A 350 4.43 -30.93 11.09
N THR A 351 4.36 -31.92 10.19
CA THR A 351 5.33 -33.03 10.19
C THR A 351 6.74 -32.54 9.84
N MET A 352 6.88 -31.60 8.90
CA MET A 352 8.17 -30.98 8.59
C MET A 352 8.74 -30.27 9.81
N ILE A 353 7.92 -29.48 10.50
CA ILE A 353 8.31 -28.75 11.71
C ILE A 353 8.81 -29.76 12.77
N GLN A 354 8.03 -30.77 13.08
CA GLN A 354 8.39 -31.82 14.06
C GLN A 354 9.69 -32.53 13.67
N PHE A 355 9.88 -32.80 12.38
CA PHE A 355 11.12 -33.42 11.91
C PHE A 355 12.33 -32.49 12.16
N PHE A 356 12.27 -31.25 11.70
CA PHE A 356 13.38 -30.31 11.84
C PHE A 356 13.67 -29.96 13.31
N GLU A 357 12.63 -29.87 14.15
CA GLU A 357 12.80 -29.69 15.59
C GLU A 357 13.49 -30.89 16.24
N SER A 358 13.15 -32.09 15.83
CA SER A 358 13.81 -33.30 16.32
C SER A 358 15.31 -33.36 15.95
N GLU A 359 15.70 -32.65 14.88
CA GLU A 359 17.11 -32.46 14.48
C GLU A 359 17.80 -31.28 15.16
N GLY A 360 17.09 -30.54 16.02
CA GLY A 360 17.62 -29.38 16.72
C GLY A 360 17.80 -28.14 15.85
N MET A 361 17.08 -28.07 14.71
CA MET A 361 17.14 -26.95 13.79
C MET A 361 16.21 -25.82 14.25
N SER A 362 16.64 -24.58 14.05
CA SER A 362 15.83 -23.38 14.24
C SER A 362 14.88 -23.18 13.07
N ILE A 363 13.61 -22.87 13.38
CA ILE A 363 12.55 -22.77 12.37
C ILE A 363 11.86 -21.43 12.49
N LEU A 364 11.69 -20.74 11.36
CA LEU A 364 10.86 -19.55 11.25
C LEU A 364 9.68 -19.80 10.31
N LEU A 365 8.51 -19.33 10.74
CA LEU A 365 7.27 -19.44 9.97
C LEU A 365 6.80 -18.05 9.58
N ALA A 366 6.43 -17.85 8.32
CA ALA A 366 5.88 -16.58 7.88
C ALA A 366 4.80 -16.73 6.80
N ALA A 367 4.01 -15.65 6.66
CA ALA A 367 2.99 -15.54 5.62
C ALA A 367 2.90 -14.08 5.16
N PRO A 368 2.34 -13.79 3.97
CA PRO A 368 2.27 -12.42 3.45
C PRO A 368 1.29 -11.51 4.22
N THR A 369 0.30 -12.06 4.92
CA THR A 369 -0.71 -11.29 5.66
C THR A 369 -0.80 -11.71 7.12
N GLY A 370 -1.22 -10.78 8.01
CA GLY A 370 -1.41 -11.06 9.44
C GLY A 370 -2.40 -12.19 9.71
N ARG A 371 -3.48 -12.27 8.94
CA ARG A 371 -4.48 -13.35 9.08
C ARG A 371 -3.94 -14.72 8.65
N ALA A 372 -3.15 -14.77 7.58
CA ALA A 372 -2.52 -16.01 7.16
C ALA A 372 -1.49 -16.47 8.20
N ALA A 373 -0.68 -15.56 8.74
CA ALA A 373 0.27 -15.85 9.80
C ALA A 373 -0.45 -16.37 11.07
N LYS A 374 -1.51 -15.69 11.52
CA LYS A 374 -2.32 -16.15 12.66
C LYS A 374 -2.91 -17.54 12.43
N ARG A 375 -3.48 -17.79 11.25
CA ARG A 375 -3.99 -19.11 10.89
C ARG A 375 -2.90 -20.18 10.93
N MET A 376 -1.70 -19.85 10.45
CA MET A 376 -0.56 -20.75 10.51
C MET A 376 -0.16 -21.05 11.97
N THR A 377 -0.12 -20.05 12.84
CA THR A 377 0.11 -20.24 14.28
C THR A 377 -0.95 -21.14 14.93
N GLU A 378 -2.24 -20.87 14.68
CA GLU A 378 -3.34 -21.68 15.24
C GLU A 378 -3.30 -23.14 14.76
N ALA A 379 -2.87 -23.36 13.53
CA ALA A 379 -2.86 -24.68 12.91
C ALA A 379 -1.60 -25.50 13.24
N THR A 380 -0.46 -24.83 13.47
CA THR A 380 0.82 -25.51 13.76
C THR A 380 1.19 -25.51 15.25
N GLY A 381 0.64 -24.58 16.03
CA GLY A 381 1.07 -24.34 17.40
C GLY A 381 2.39 -23.57 17.51
N TYR A 382 3.05 -23.24 16.40
CA TYR A 382 4.29 -22.45 16.35
C TYR A 382 3.99 -20.99 15.96
N GLU A 383 4.71 -20.06 16.54
CA GLU A 383 4.53 -18.65 16.23
C GLU A 383 4.91 -18.37 14.77
N ALA A 384 3.96 -17.89 13.99
CA ALA A 384 4.16 -17.40 12.65
C ALA A 384 3.92 -15.90 12.60
N GLN A 385 4.68 -15.20 11.78
CA GLN A 385 4.56 -13.75 11.62
C GLN A 385 4.41 -13.35 10.15
N THR A 386 4.10 -12.07 9.89
CA THR A 386 4.08 -11.60 8.51
C THR A 386 5.52 -11.50 7.98
N ILE A 387 5.69 -11.72 6.65
CA ILE A 387 7.00 -11.53 6.02
C ILE A 387 7.55 -10.13 6.31
N HIS A 388 6.70 -9.10 6.30
CA HIS A 388 7.10 -7.73 6.63
C HIS A 388 7.62 -7.60 8.07
N ARG A 389 6.96 -8.24 9.03
CA ARG A 389 7.41 -8.24 10.44
C ARG A 389 8.69 -9.04 10.62
N LEU A 390 8.82 -10.15 9.92
CA LEU A 390 10.03 -10.99 9.90
C LEU A 390 11.24 -10.20 9.38
N LEU A 391 11.03 -9.36 8.36
CA LEU A 391 12.06 -8.53 7.77
C LEU A 391 12.34 -7.22 8.54
N GLU A 392 11.58 -6.94 9.61
CA GLU A 392 11.73 -5.76 10.46
C GLU A 392 11.73 -4.45 9.64
N VAL A 393 10.59 -3.80 9.51
CA VAL A 393 10.50 -2.55 8.73
C VAL A 393 11.23 -1.42 9.45
N SER A 394 12.12 -0.73 8.74
CA SER A 394 12.78 0.48 9.23
C SER A 394 11.78 1.63 9.35
N GLY A 395 11.74 2.29 10.50
CA GLY A 395 10.92 3.48 10.72
C GLY A 395 11.42 4.74 10.00
N ASN A 396 12.64 4.71 9.43
CA ASN A 396 13.24 5.82 8.69
C ASN A 396 13.52 5.41 7.23
N PRO A 397 12.74 5.89 6.26
CA PRO A 397 12.98 5.63 4.84
C PRO A 397 14.25 6.31 4.28
N GLU A 398 14.84 7.26 5.01
CA GLU A 398 15.95 8.11 4.54
C GLU A 398 17.35 7.61 4.92
N GLU A 399 17.48 6.45 5.56
CA GLU A 399 18.82 5.89 5.80
C GLU A 399 19.44 5.40 4.49
N GLU A 400 20.50 6.08 4.08
CA GLU A 400 21.31 5.75 2.89
C GLU A 400 21.74 4.27 2.95
N GLY A 401 21.26 3.46 2.03
CA GLY A 401 21.57 2.04 1.87
C GLY A 401 20.39 1.08 2.01
N ASN A 402 19.23 1.52 2.48
CA ASN A 402 18.07 0.67 2.71
C ASN A 402 17.10 0.70 1.52
N VAL A 403 17.48 0.05 0.42
CA VAL A 403 16.76 0.07 -0.87
C VAL A 403 15.31 -0.42 -0.78
N ASN A 404 14.95 -1.15 0.28
CA ASN A 404 13.62 -1.75 0.45
C ASN A 404 12.92 -1.39 1.78
N GLY A 405 13.51 -0.55 2.63
CA GLY A 405 12.91 -0.18 3.92
C GLY A 405 12.88 -1.30 4.98
N PHE A 406 13.68 -2.37 4.84
CA PHE A 406 13.77 -3.48 5.77
C PHE A 406 15.13 -3.52 6.48
N LEU A 407 15.13 -3.78 7.79
CA LEU A 407 16.35 -3.92 8.60
C LEU A 407 17.05 -5.27 8.36
N ARG A 408 16.26 -6.33 8.06
CA ARG A 408 16.81 -7.63 7.67
C ARG A 408 17.15 -7.61 6.20
N ASN A 409 18.42 -7.85 5.90
CA ASN A 409 18.98 -7.79 4.57
C ASN A 409 20.30 -8.61 4.53
N ARG A 410 21.09 -8.45 3.47
CA ARG A 410 22.35 -9.19 3.30
C ARG A 410 23.37 -8.94 4.42
N ASP A 411 23.40 -7.74 4.98
CA ASP A 411 24.33 -7.35 6.05
C ASP A 411 23.81 -7.71 7.44
N ASN A 412 22.50 -7.93 7.56
CA ASN A 412 21.80 -8.34 8.78
C ASN A 412 20.78 -9.45 8.46
N PRO A 413 21.24 -10.67 8.11
CA PRO A 413 20.36 -11.73 7.65
C PRO A 413 19.50 -12.34 8.75
N LEU A 414 18.53 -13.16 8.34
CA LEU A 414 17.74 -14.00 9.24
C LEU A 414 18.63 -15.14 9.77
N GLU A 415 18.61 -15.33 11.07
CA GLU A 415 19.33 -16.44 11.73
C GLU A 415 18.38 -17.62 11.91
N THR A 416 18.32 -18.51 10.91
CA THR A 416 17.47 -19.69 10.95
C THR A 416 18.02 -20.79 10.04
N ASP A 417 17.77 -22.04 10.41
CA ASP A 417 18.12 -23.22 9.58
C ASP A 417 17.01 -23.54 8.58
N VAL A 418 15.75 -23.24 8.95
CA VAL A 418 14.57 -23.54 8.12
C VAL A 418 13.62 -22.34 8.10
N LEU A 419 13.18 -21.96 6.92
CA LEU A 419 12.18 -20.91 6.71
C LEU A 419 11.01 -21.47 5.91
N ILE A 420 9.82 -21.45 6.48
CA ILE A 420 8.59 -21.91 5.83
C ILE A 420 7.68 -20.72 5.57
N ILE A 421 7.34 -20.50 4.32
CA ILE A 421 6.46 -19.42 3.87
C ILE A 421 5.15 -20.00 3.34
N ASP A 422 4.03 -19.67 3.96
CA ASP A 422 2.70 -20.07 3.48
C ASP A 422 2.03 -18.95 2.66
N GLU A 423 0.97 -19.29 1.92
CA GLU A 423 0.22 -18.39 1.02
C GLU A 423 1.10 -17.69 -0.03
N MET A 424 2.03 -18.44 -0.61
CA MET A 424 2.98 -17.92 -1.61
C MET A 424 2.33 -17.36 -2.87
N SER A 425 1.07 -17.69 -3.17
CA SER A 425 0.32 -17.08 -4.27
C SER A 425 0.17 -15.57 -4.14
N MET A 426 0.27 -15.03 -2.92
CA MET A 426 0.16 -13.59 -2.62
C MET A 426 1.50 -12.84 -2.63
N VAL A 427 2.62 -13.56 -2.71
CA VAL A 427 3.97 -12.96 -2.68
C VAL A 427 4.35 -12.49 -4.07
N ASP A 428 4.59 -11.19 -4.22
CA ASP A 428 5.05 -10.58 -5.46
C ASP A 428 6.60 -10.61 -5.57
N LEU A 429 7.10 -10.18 -6.71
CA LEU A 429 8.53 -10.15 -6.99
C LEU A 429 9.31 -9.25 -6.01
N THR A 430 8.73 -8.13 -5.60
CA THR A 430 9.37 -7.16 -4.69
C THR A 430 9.54 -7.75 -3.29
N LEU A 431 8.48 -8.36 -2.77
CA LEU A 431 8.51 -8.99 -1.45
C LEU A 431 9.40 -10.24 -1.44
N MET A 432 9.38 -11.03 -2.52
CA MET A 432 10.26 -12.19 -2.67
C MET A 432 11.74 -11.78 -2.73
N HIS A 433 12.06 -10.73 -3.47
CA HIS A 433 13.41 -10.18 -3.54
C HIS A 433 13.90 -9.73 -2.15
N ALA A 434 13.06 -9.00 -1.41
CA ALA A 434 13.40 -8.55 -0.05
C ALA A 434 13.65 -9.73 0.89
N LEU A 435 12.77 -10.75 0.84
CA LEU A 435 12.90 -11.96 1.65
C LEU A 435 14.21 -12.71 1.35
N LEU A 436 14.48 -12.98 0.08
CA LEU A 436 15.68 -13.73 -0.32
C LEU A 436 16.98 -12.96 -0.01
N THR A 437 16.93 -11.63 -0.03
CA THR A 437 18.09 -10.81 0.34
C THR A 437 18.47 -10.98 1.82
N ALA A 438 17.52 -11.35 2.68
CA ALA A 438 17.72 -11.59 4.10
C ALA A 438 18.01 -13.08 4.44
N VAL A 439 17.91 -13.98 3.48
CA VAL A 439 18.15 -15.44 3.67
C VAL A 439 19.55 -15.77 3.22
N VAL A 440 20.28 -16.58 4.01
CA VAL A 440 21.64 -17.02 3.69
C VAL A 440 21.65 -18.39 3.02
N PRO A 441 22.60 -18.66 2.12
CA PRO A 441 22.82 -20.01 1.59
C PRO A 441 23.04 -21.03 2.71
N GLY A 442 22.36 -22.18 2.61
CA GLY A 442 22.33 -23.20 3.65
C GLY A 442 21.06 -23.20 4.49
N THR A 443 20.29 -22.11 4.53
CA THR A 443 18.93 -22.11 5.06
C THR A 443 18.01 -22.89 4.10
N ARG A 444 17.22 -23.82 4.66
CA ARG A 444 16.16 -24.50 3.89
C ARG A 444 14.95 -23.62 3.72
N LEU A 445 14.56 -23.38 2.49
CA LEU A 445 13.40 -22.57 2.14
C LEU A 445 12.26 -23.47 1.63
N ILE A 446 11.13 -23.44 2.34
CA ILE A 446 9.93 -24.19 1.98
C ILE A 446 8.83 -23.20 1.60
N LEU A 447 8.45 -23.19 0.33
CA LEU A 447 7.44 -22.30 -0.24
C LEU A 447 6.12 -23.07 -0.37
N VAL A 448 5.12 -22.66 0.39
CA VAL A 448 3.81 -23.32 0.41
C VAL A 448 2.75 -22.42 -0.19
N GLY A 449 1.90 -22.95 -1.06
CA GLY A 449 0.83 -22.16 -1.65
C GLY A 449 -0.12 -22.96 -2.53
N ASP A 450 -1.11 -22.25 -3.06
CA ASP A 450 -2.06 -22.81 -4.02
C ASP A 450 -1.95 -22.01 -5.33
N VAL A 451 -1.35 -22.62 -6.33
CA VAL A 451 -1.09 -21.98 -7.65
C VAL A 451 -2.38 -21.62 -8.41
N ASN A 452 -3.52 -22.21 -8.03
CA ASN A 452 -4.81 -21.98 -8.66
C ASN A 452 -5.61 -20.81 -8.05
N GLN A 453 -5.14 -20.27 -6.92
CA GLN A 453 -5.69 -19.04 -6.35
C GLN A 453 -5.28 -17.81 -7.18
N LEU A 454 -5.92 -16.67 -6.88
CA LEU A 454 -5.55 -15.41 -7.49
C LEU A 454 -4.07 -15.07 -7.23
N PRO A 455 -3.36 -14.54 -8.23
CA PRO A 455 -1.98 -14.11 -8.05
C PRO A 455 -1.87 -12.89 -7.12
N SER A 456 -0.63 -12.55 -6.75
CA SER A 456 -0.29 -11.35 -5.97
C SER A 456 -0.85 -10.07 -6.62
N VAL A 457 -1.05 -9.02 -5.85
CA VAL A 457 -1.46 -7.71 -6.41
C VAL A 457 -0.30 -7.04 -7.12
N GLY A 458 0.92 -7.15 -6.58
CA GLY A 458 2.13 -6.57 -7.16
C GLY A 458 2.68 -7.33 -8.37
N PRO A 459 3.80 -6.85 -8.95
CA PRO A 459 4.38 -7.38 -10.17
C PRO A 459 4.97 -8.78 -10.01
N GLY A 460 4.88 -9.56 -11.08
CA GLY A 460 5.38 -10.92 -11.15
C GLY A 460 4.38 -11.99 -10.73
N SER A 461 4.73 -13.24 -10.97
CA SER A 461 3.97 -14.44 -10.63
C SER A 461 4.89 -15.48 -9.99
N VAL A 462 5.57 -15.09 -8.90
CA VAL A 462 6.71 -15.80 -8.32
C VAL A 462 6.44 -17.31 -8.15
N LEU A 463 5.35 -17.69 -7.49
CA LEU A 463 5.04 -19.12 -7.27
C LEU A 463 4.83 -19.86 -8.60
N LYS A 464 4.06 -19.29 -9.53
CA LYS A 464 3.73 -19.89 -10.83
C LYS A 464 4.98 -20.03 -11.69
N ASP A 465 5.80 -18.99 -11.77
CA ASP A 465 7.01 -18.94 -12.57
C ASP A 465 8.07 -19.90 -12.01
N THR A 466 8.22 -19.96 -10.68
CA THR A 466 9.16 -20.89 -10.04
C THR A 466 8.76 -22.35 -10.30
N ILE A 467 7.47 -22.68 -10.29
CA ILE A 467 6.96 -24.01 -10.68
C ILE A 467 7.19 -24.26 -12.16
N ALA A 468 6.89 -23.29 -13.03
CA ALA A 468 7.01 -23.41 -14.48
C ALA A 468 8.47 -23.58 -14.95
N SER A 469 9.44 -23.09 -14.19
CA SER A 469 10.86 -23.24 -14.47
C SER A 469 11.30 -24.71 -14.53
N ASN A 470 10.58 -25.63 -13.87
CA ASN A 470 10.92 -27.05 -13.73
C ASN A 470 12.36 -27.31 -13.20
N LYS A 471 12.96 -26.33 -12.54
CA LYS A 471 14.33 -26.40 -11.99
C LYS A 471 14.34 -26.98 -10.58
N PHE A 472 13.35 -26.60 -9.77
CA PHE A 472 13.28 -26.95 -8.35
C PHE A 472 12.31 -28.09 -8.07
N HIS A 473 12.42 -28.65 -6.87
CA HIS A 473 11.55 -29.75 -6.43
C HIS A 473 10.16 -29.23 -6.07
N VAL A 474 9.15 -29.75 -6.76
CA VAL A 474 7.74 -29.37 -6.58
C VAL A 474 6.95 -30.61 -6.17
N VAL A 475 6.29 -30.55 -5.02
CA VAL A 475 5.34 -31.58 -4.62
C VAL A 475 3.92 -31.03 -4.66
N THR A 476 3.05 -31.69 -5.43
CA THR A 476 1.65 -31.30 -5.60
C THR A 476 0.76 -32.27 -4.85
N LEU A 477 0.12 -31.77 -3.77
CA LEU A 477 -0.86 -32.56 -3.02
C LEU A 477 -2.20 -32.56 -3.75
N THR A 478 -2.63 -33.72 -4.21
CA THR A 478 -3.87 -33.88 -4.99
C THR A 478 -4.97 -34.61 -4.24
N LYS A 479 -4.63 -35.42 -3.24
CA LYS A 479 -5.58 -36.24 -2.49
C LYS A 479 -6.40 -35.39 -1.51
N ILE A 480 -7.71 -35.47 -1.62
CA ILE A 480 -8.65 -34.86 -0.68
C ILE A 480 -8.86 -35.85 0.47
N PHE A 481 -8.58 -35.44 1.70
CA PHE A 481 -8.75 -36.29 2.86
C PHE A 481 -10.23 -36.41 3.26
N ARG A 482 -10.57 -37.55 3.95
CA ARG A 482 -11.95 -37.94 4.25
C ARG A 482 -12.78 -36.83 4.93
N GLN A 483 -12.23 -36.13 5.92
CA GLN A 483 -12.93 -35.02 6.58
C GLN A 483 -13.24 -33.86 5.62
N ALA A 484 -12.33 -33.55 4.72
CA ALA A 484 -12.53 -32.55 3.70
C ALA A 484 -13.44 -33.03 2.55
N GLY A 485 -13.43 -34.35 2.25
CA GLY A 485 -14.28 -34.97 1.24
C GLY A 485 -15.77 -35.04 1.61
N GLU A 486 -16.14 -34.77 2.85
CA GLU A 486 -17.55 -34.60 3.28
C GLU A 486 -18.07 -33.17 3.06
N SER A 487 -17.20 -32.22 2.73
CA SER A 487 -17.54 -30.82 2.44
C SER A 487 -17.76 -30.61 0.95
N ASP A 488 -18.97 -30.21 0.59
CA ASP A 488 -19.27 -29.83 -0.79
C ASP A 488 -18.55 -28.52 -1.21
N ILE A 489 -18.19 -27.66 -0.26
CA ILE A 489 -17.34 -26.49 -0.54
C ILE A 489 -16.02 -26.94 -1.14
N VAL A 490 -15.34 -27.92 -0.48
CA VAL A 490 -14.04 -28.44 -0.94
C VAL A 490 -14.18 -29.19 -2.26
N LEU A 491 -15.15 -30.11 -2.35
CA LEU A 491 -15.39 -30.87 -3.58
C LEU A 491 -15.72 -29.96 -4.77
N ASN A 492 -16.58 -28.96 -4.57
CA ASN A 492 -16.95 -28.03 -5.61
C ASN A 492 -15.81 -27.08 -5.97
N ALA A 493 -14.95 -26.69 -5.01
CA ALA A 493 -13.75 -25.93 -5.32
C ALA A 493 -12.83 -26.70 -6.28
N HIS A 494 -12.58 -27.99 -6.05
CA HIS A 494 -11.80 -28.83 -6.96
C HIS A 494 -12.48 -28.98 -8.34
N LYS A 495 -13.80 -29.17 -8.40
CA LYS A 495 -14.54 -29.21 -9.66
C LYS A 495 -14.45 -27.89 -10.43
N ILE A 496 -14.61 -26.77 -9.73
CA ILE A 496 -14.44 -25.43 -10.32
C ILE A 496 -13.05 -25.29 -10.90
N ASN A 497 -12.03 -25.68 -10.15
CA ASN A 497 -10.65 -25.62 -10.62
C ASN A 497 -10.41 -26.50 -11.86
N ALA A 498 -10.98 -27.70 -11.91
CA ALA A 498 -10.95 -28.58 -13.07
C ALA A 498 -11.78 -28.07 -14.25
N GLY A 499 -12.67 -27.12 -14.04
CA GLY A 499 -13.64 -26.63 -15.04
C GLY A 499 -14.82 -27.55 -15.24
N GLU A 500 -15.10 -28.38 -14.25
CA GLU A 500 -16.22 -29.32 -14.26
C GLU A 500 -17.49 -28.66 -13.73
N SER A 501 -18.64 -29.16 -14.17
CA SER A 501 -19.95 -28.67 -13.75
C SER A 501 -20.21 -28.97 -12.27
N VAL A 502 -20.65 -27.97 -11.54
CA VAL A 502 -21.05 -28.07 -10.14
C VAL A 502 -22.55 -28.29 -10.04
N ILE A 503 -22.98 -29.21 -9.19
CA ILE A 503 -24.42 -29.49 -8.95
C ILE A 503 -24.95 -28.48 -7.93
N ILE A 504 -25.90 -27.65 -8.34
CA ILE A 504 -26.53 -26.59 -7.55
C ILE A 504 -27.99 -26.93 -7.23
N ASN A 505 -28.21 -28.00 -6.47
CA ASN A 505 -29.54 -28.49 -6.09
C ASN A 505 -29.96 -28.13 -4.66
N ASN A 506 -29.12 -27.41 -3.89
CA ASN A 506 -29.33 -27.02 -2.49
C ASN A 506 -29.61 -28.18 -1.51
N LYS A 507 -29.14 -29.39 -1.83
CA LYS A 507 -29.17 -30.54 -0.92
C LYS A 507 -27.91 -30.66 -0.07
N SER A 508 -26.92 -29.82 -0.34
CA SER A 508 -25.69 -29.72 0.42
C SER A 508 -25.92 -29.24 1.86
N ARG A 509 -24.98 -29.53 2.74
CA ARG A 509 -24.95 -29.01 4.12
C ARG A 509 -24.18 -27.69 4.23
N ASP A 510 -23.27 -27.40 3.29
CA ASP A 510 -22.35 -26.28 3.39
C ASP A 510 -22.24 -25.43 2.11
N PHE A 511 -22.83 -25.87 0.98
CA PHE A 511 -22.77 -25.18 -0.30
C PHE A 511 -24.18 -24.92 -0.85
N PHE A 512 -24.56 -23.64 -0.98
CA PHE A 512 -25.88 -23.23 -1.43
C PHE A 512 -25.81 -22.27 -2.60
N PHE A 513 -26.78 -22.40 -3.52
CA PHE A 513 -26.96 -21.49 -4.65
C PHE A 513 -28.40 -20.99 -4.73
N LEU A 514 -28.60 -19.70 -4.53
CA LEU A 514 -29.92 -19.05 -4.60
C LEU A 514 -30.07 -18.28 -5.91
N LYS A 515 -30.79 -18.83 -6.87
CA LYS A 515 -30.99 -18.22 -8.19
C LYS A 515 -31.78 -16.92 -8.08
N ARG A 516 -31.19 -15.79 -8.47
CA ARG A 516 -31.79 -14.46 -8.52
C ARG A 516 -31.19 -13.69 -9.69
N GLN A 517 -31.95 -12.76 -10.29
CA GLN A 517 -31.53 -11.99 -11.46
C GLN A 517 -31.52 -10.47 -11.21
N GLU A 518 -32.26 -9.98 -10.23
CA GLU A 518 -32.39 -8.57 -9.94
C GLU A 518 -31.49 -8.17 -8.76
N ALA A 519 -30.71 -7.10 -8.95
CA ALA A 519 -29.72 -6.65 -7.94
C ALA A 519 -30.35 -6.35 -6.58
N ASP A 520 -31.49 -5.67 -6.55
CA ASP A 520 -32.15 -5.29 -5.30
C ASP A 520 -32.72 -6.50 -4.55
N VAL A 521 -33.23 -7.50 -5.29
CA VAL A 521 -33.67 -8.78 -4.72
C VAL A 521 -32.47 -9.54 -4.14
N ILE A 522 -31.35 -9.58 -4.87
CA ILE A 522 -30.11 -10.20 -4.38
C ILE A 522 -29.67 -9.55 -3.09
N ILE A 523 -29.61 -8.22 -3.03
CA ILE A 523 -29.21 -7.45 -1.85
C ILE A 523 -30.13 -7.76 -0.64
N GLY A 524 -31.44 -7.80 -0.86
CA GLY A 524 -32.43 -8.17 0.18
C GLY A 524 -32.21 -9.57 0.73
N VAL A 525 -31.89 -10.54 -0.14
CA VAL A 525 -31.53 -11.91 0.28
C VAL A 525 -30.22 -11.91 1.07
N VAL A 526 -29.19 -11.21 0.61
CA VAL A 526 -27.89 -11.08 1.31
C VAL A 526 -28.09 -10.54 2.71
N ILE A 527 -28.86 -9.45 2.88
CA ILE A 527 -29.17 -8.87 4.20
C ILE A 527 -29.84 -9.90 5.10
N THR A 528 -30.84 -10.61 4.57
CA THR A 528 -31.58 -11.64 5.35
C THR A 528 -30.68 -12.79 5.77
N LEU A 529 -29.77 -13.22 4.91
CA LEU A 529 -28.78 -14.27 5.20
C LEU A 529 -27.87 -13.84 6.35
N ILE A 530 -27.30 -12.63 6.29
CA ILE A 530 -26.33 -12.15 7.27
C ILE A 530 -26.99 -11.85 8.61
N GLN A 531 -28.17 -11.24 8.63
CA GLN A 531 -28.82 -10.87 9.89
C GLN A 531 -29.50 -12.02 10.61
N LYS A 532 -30.11 -12.94 9.86
CA LYS A 532 -31.07 -13.89 10.46
C LYS A 532 -30.70 -15.35 10.28
N LYS A 533 -30.17 -15.74 9.13
CA LYS A 533 -30.04 -17.17 8.78
C LYS A 533 -28.66 -17.73 9.10
N LEU A 534 -27.63 -17.14 8.54
CA LEU A 534 -26.26 -17.66 8.66
C LEU A 534 -25.68 -17.59 10.08
N PRO A 535 -25.92 -16.53 10.89
CA PRO A 535 -25.41 -16.50 12.26
C PRO A 535 -25.81 -17.71 13.08
N LYS A 536 -27.08 -18.12 12.98
CA LYS A 536 -27.60 -19.31 13.66
C LYS A 536 -27.12 -20.61 13.05
N TYR A 537 -26.88 -20.62 11.73
CA TYR A 537 -26.48 -21.81 10.99
C TYR A 537 -25.03 -22.22 11.26
N VAL A 538 -24.13 -21.25 11.32
CA VAL A 538 -22.69 -21.50 11.51
C VAL A 538 -22.21 -21.21 12.93
N ASP A 539 -23.10 -20.79 13.84
CA ASP A 539 -22.81 -20.36 15.21
C ASP A 539 -21.71 -19.28 15.22
N ALA A 540 -22.01 -18.14 14.62
CA ALA A 540 -21.09 -17.02 14.47
C ALA A 540 -21.84 -15.67 14.53
N SER A 541 -21.11 -14.59 14.83
CA SER A 541 -21.66 -13.23 14.77
C SER A 541 -21.96 -12.81 13.32
N PRO A 542 -22.95 -11.94 13.08
CA PRO A 542 -23.12 -11.31 11.77
C PRO A 542 -21.86 -10.65 11.21
N PHE A 543 -20.98 -10.16 12.09
CA PHE A 543 -19.70 -9.54 11.69
C PHE A 543 -18.65 -10.56 11.21
N ASP A 544 -18.77 -11.84 11.61
CA ASP A 544 -17.87 -12.91 11.16
C ASP A 544 -18.28 -13.47 9.79
N ILE A 545 -19.48 -13.12 9.32
CA ILE A 545 -19.97 -13.50 7.98
C ILE A 545 -19.50 -12.48 7.00
N GLN A 546 -18.87 -12.94 5.91
CA GLN A 546 -18.28 -12.03 4.91
C GLN A 546 -19.05 -12.06 3.59
N VAL A 547 -19.43 -10.88 3.12
CA VAL A 547 -19.88 -10.69 1.73
C VAL A 547 -18.67 -10.45 0.86
N MET A 548 -18.59 -11.21 -0.23
CA MET A 548 -17.50 -11.05 -1.22
C MET A 548 -18.09 -10.82 -2.60
N THR A 549 -17.56 -9.83 -3.30
CA THR A 549 -18.00 -9.52 -4.67
C THR A 549 -16.79 -9.38 -5.59
N PRO A 550 -16.94 -9.71 -6.88
CA PRO A 550 -15.86 -9.54 -7.85
C PRO A 550 -15.43 -8.09 -8.05
N THR A 551 -16.35 -7.13 -7.92
CA THR A 551 -16.13 -5.74 -8.35
C THR A 551 -16.17 -4.75 -7.20
N ARG A 552 -15.42 -3.65 -7.34
CA ARG A 552 -15.47 -2.52 -6.39
C ARG A 552 -16.69 -1.62 -6.66
N LYS A 553 -16.96 -1.34 -7.95
CA LYS A 553 -18.06 -0.47 -8.43
C LYS A 553 -19.13 -1.29 -9.12
N GLY A 554 -20.34 -0.71 -9.26
CA GLY A 554 -21.47 -1.33 -9.96
C GLY A 554 -22.61 -1.74 -9.03
N LEU A 555 -23.62 -2.42 -9.60
CA LEU A 555 -24.86 -2.76 -8.88
C LEU A 555 -24.66 -3.63 -7.64
N LEU A 556 -23.71 -4.56 -7.71
CA LEU A 556 -23.30 -5.44 -6.59
C LEU A 556 -21.83 -5.15 -6.17
N GLY A 557 -21.31 -3.95 -6.44
CA GLY A 557 -19.96 -3.55 -6.06
C GLY A 557 -19.82 -3.27 -4.57
N VAL A 558 -18.60 -3.41 -4.08
CA VAL A 558 -18.24 -3.19 -2.66
C VAL A 558 -18.74 -1.84 -2.13
N GLU A 559 -18.56 -0.77 -2.91
CA GLU A 559 -18.93 0.59 -2.49
C GLU A 559 -20.43 0.69 -2.18
N ARG A 560 -21.28 0.21 -3.08
CA ARG A 560 -22.74 0.22 -2.89
C ARG A 560 -23.18 -0.73 -1.77
N LEU A 561 -22.63 -1.95 -1.76
CA LEU A 561 -22.97 -2.95 -0.76
C LEU A 561 -22.62 -2.49 0.66
N ASN A 562 -21.47 -1.87 0.87
CA ASN A 562 -21.07 -1.38 2.18
C ASN A 562 -22.03 -0.31 2.73
N VAL A 563 -22.45 0.64 1.90
CA VAL A 563 -23.43 1.67 2.30
C VAL A 563 -24.76 1.04 2.69
N ILE A 564 -25.23 0.06 1.93
CA ILE A 564 -26.50 -0.62 2.23
C ILE A 564 -26.37 -1.51 3.46
N LEU A 565 -25.33 -2.34 3.53
CA LEU A 565 -25.12 -3.25 4.66
C LEU A 565 -24.92 -2.51 5.98
N GLN A 566 -24.21 -1.38 5.98
CA GLN A 566 -24.07 -0.53 7.15
C GLN A 566 -25.45 -0.10 7.72
N ARG A 567 -26.36 0.34 6.85
CA ARG A 567 -27.72 0.77 7.28
C ARG A 567 -28.50 -0.34 7.98
N TYR A 568 -28.27 -1.59 7.61
CA TYR A 568 -29.00 -2.73 8.17
C TYR A 568 -28.28 -3.39 9.34
N LEU A 569 -26.95 -3.44 9.31
CA LEU A 569 -26.14 -4.12 10.34
C LEU A 569 -25.72 -3.17 11.46
N ASN A 570 -25.50 -1.92 11.15
CA ASN A 570 -25.17 -0.87 12.12
C ASN A 570 -25.97 0.41 11.79
N PRO A 571 -27.30 0.42 12.05
CA PRO A 571 -28.15 1.57 11.72
C PRO A 571 -27.74 2.82 12.50
N PRO A 572 -28.04 4.03 11.96
CA PRO A 572 -27.84 5.28 12.68
C PRO A 572 -28.60 5.28 14.00
N ASP A 573 -27.94 5.77 15.04
CA ASP A 573 -28.48 5.91 16.38
C ASP A 573 -27.96 7.22 16.99
N PRO A 574 -28.77 8.06 17.63
CA PRO A 574 -28.32 9.30 18.28
C PRO A 574 -27.20 9.12 19.32
N LYS A 575 -27.02 7.89 19.82
CA LYS A 575 -25.97 7.53 20.79
C LYS A 575 -24.64 7.15 20.12
N LYS A 576 -24.65 6.95 18.80
CA LYS A 576 -23.45 6.59 18.05
C LYS A 576 -22.87 7.82 17.38
N GLU A 577 -21.59 8.01 17.60
CA GLU A 577 -20.88 9.08 16.90
C GLU A 577 -20.58 8.67 15.46
N GLU A 578 -20.61 9.66 14.57
CA GLU A 578 -20.36 9.52 13.15
C GLU A 578 -19.29 10.51 12.69
N LYS A 579 -18.46 10.08 11.74
CA LYS A 579 -17.50 10.93 11.05
C LYS A 579 -17.59 10.71 9.56
N GLU A 580 -17.82 11.78 8.83
CA GLU A 580 -17.72 11.76 7.37
C GLU A 580 -16.27 12.02 6.95
N ALA A 581 -15.73 11.13 6.13
CA ALA A 581 -14.42 11.29 5.52
C ALA A 581 -14.43 10.67 4.12
N ASN A 582 -13.88 11.38 3.13
CA ASN A 582 -13.75 10.92 1.74
C ASN A 582 -15.06 10.39 1.11
N GLY A 583 -16.20 11.06 1.41
CA GLY A 583 -17.53 10.69 0.92
C GLY A 583 -18.08 9.40 1.55
N ARG A 584 -17.54 8.96 2.68
CA ARG A 584 -17.98 7.81 3.49
C ARG A 584 -18.33 8.26 4.89
N ILE A 585 -19.33 7.62 5.47
CA ILE A 585 -19.72 7.82 6.87
C ILE A 585 -19.20 6.65 7.67
N PHE A 586 -18.29 6.92 8.60
CA PHE A 586 -17.87 5.98 9.64
C PHE A 586 -18.72 6.18 10.89
N ARG A 587 -19.12 5.09 11.51
CA ARG A 587 -19.98 5.09 12.71
C ARG A 587 -19.42 4.15 13.75
N THR A 588 -19.53 4.50 15.01
CA THR A 588 -19.19 3.61 16.13
C THR A 588 -19.89 2.25 15.97
N GLY A 589 -19.12 1.17 16.01
CA GLY A 589 -19.57 -0.21 15.76
C GLY A 589 -19.44 -0.68 14.31
N ASP A 590 -18.95 0.15 13.40
CA ASP A 590 -18.72 -0.28 12.01
C ASP A 590 -17.57 -1.28 11.90
N LYS A 591 -17.74 -2.23 11.00
CA LYS A 591 -16.67 -3.12 10.54
C LYS A 591 -15.85 -2.42 9.48
N VAL A 592 -14.55 -2.28 9.72
CA VAL A 592 -13.61 -1.60 8.84
C VAL A 592 -12.42 -2.47 8.49
N MET A 593 -11.72 -2.10 7.43
CA MET A 593 -10.48 -2.74 6.97
C MET A 593 -9.43 -1.66 6.69
N GLN A 594 -8.20 -1.90 7.13
CA GLN A 594 -7.02 -1.16 6.70
C GLN A 594 -6.74 -1.47 5.23
N ILE A 595 -6.55 -0.45 4.39
CA ILE A 595 -6.35 -0.62 2.94
C ILE A 595 -4.95 -0.29 2.45
N LYS A 596 -4.10 0.19 3.34
CA LYS A 596 -2.67 0.47 3.11
C LYS A 596 -1.84 -0.13 4.23
N ASN A 597 -0.57 -0.43 3.98
CA ASN A 597 0.34 -0.74 5.08
C ASN A 597 0.75 0.56 5.76
N ASN A 598 0.55 0.64 7.06
CA ASN A 598 1.04 1.76 7.87
C ASN A 598 1.89 1.22 9.02
N TYR A 599 3.20 1.38 8.89
CA TYR A 599 4.19 0.85 9.82
C TYR A 599 4.38 1.73 11.06
N GLN A 600 3.89 2.98 11.01
CA GLN A 600 4.06 3.96 12.08
C GLN A 600 2.85 4.02 13.03
N LEU A 601 1.72 3.41 12.68
CA LEU A 601 0.57 3.34 13.56
C LEU A 601 0.87 2.47 14.77
N GLU A 602 0.77 3.08 15.95
CA GLU A 602 0.91 2.37 17.21
C GLU A 602 -0.38 1.63 17.56
N TRP A 603 -0.24 0.44 18.12
CA TRP A 603 -1.35 -0.31 18.69
C TRP A 603 -1.04 -0.70 20.13
N GLU A 604 -2.09 -0.74 20.93
CA GLU A 604 -2.04 -1.14 22.34
C GLU A 604 -3.08 -2.20 22.64
N VAL A 605 -2.72 -3.13 23.52
CA VAL A 605 -3.67 -4.08 24.14
C VAL A 605 -3.90 -3.64 25.58
N CYS A 606 -5.13 -3.26 25.89
CA CYS A 606 -5.48 -2.76 27.21
C CYS A 606 -6.32 -3.77 27.99
N THR A 607 -6.11 -3.83 29.31
CA THR A 607 -7.01 -4.52 30.23
C THR A 607 -8.35 -3.80 30.31
N LYS A 608 -9.36 -4.44 30.93
CA LYS A 608 -10.67 -3.82 31.23
C LYS A 608 -10.58 -2.54 32.07
N TYR A 609 -9.44 -2.32 32.73
CA TYR A 609 -9.17 -1.14 33.58
C TYR A 609 -8.31 -0.07 32.87
N GLY A 610 -8.08 -0.21 31.55
CA GLY A 610 -7.30 0.76 30.77
C GLY A 610 -5.78 0.69 30.99
N VAL A 611 -5.27 -0.40 31.56
CA VAL A 611 -3.84 -0.61 31.71
C VAL A 611 -3.32 -1.32 30.46
N THR A 612 -2.34 -0.72 29.79
CA THR A 612 -1.66 -1.30 28.61
C THR A 612 -0.85 -2.53 29.05
N VAL A 613 -1.15 -3.68 28.45
CA VAL A 613 -0.48 -4.97 28.70
C VAL A 613 0.56 -5.25 27.60
N ASP A 614 0.25 -4.87 26.39
CA ASP A 614 1.12 -5.06 25.23
C ASP A 614 0.98 -3.86 24.28
N LYS A 615 2.04 -3.57 23.54
CA LYS A 615 2.07 -2.49 22.55
C LYS A 615 3.03 -2.82 21.41
N GLY A 616 2.76 -2.28 20.26
CA GLY A 616 3.63 -2.43 19.10
C GLY A 616 3.27 -1.46 18.01
N MET A 617 3.89 -1.62 16.87
CA MET A 617 3.71 -0.76 15.70
C MET A 617 3.31 -1.59 14.48
N GLY A 618 2.61 -0.92 13.57
CA GLY A 618 2.24 -1.44 12.27
C GLY A 618 0.84 -2.08 12.20
N ILE A 619 0.04 -1.55 11.28
CA ILE A 619 -1.24 -2.11 10.84
C ILE A 619 -1.17 -2.30 9.34
N PHE A 620 -1.60 -3.46 8.86
CA PHE A 620 -1.33 -3.88 7.50
C PHE A 620 -2.59 -3.96 6.64
N ASN A 621 -2.38 -3.82 5.35
CA ASN A 621 -3.44 -3.96 4.36
C ASN A 621 -4.16 -5.32 4.51
N GLY A 622 -5.48 -5.28 4.68
CA GLY A 622 -6.33 -6.45 4.92
C GLY A 622 -6.67 -6.70 6.39
N ASP A 623 -6.01 -6.02 7.34
CA ASP A 623 -6.40 -6.09 8.76
C ASP A 623 -7.81 -5.54 8.95
N MET A 624 -8.67 -6.31 9.62
CA MET A 624 -10.06 -5.93 9.88
C MET A 624 -10.28 -5.64 11.35
N GLY A 625 -11.08 -4.62 11.62
CA GLY A 625 -11.42 -4.23 12.98
C GLY A 625 -12.82 -3.66 13.09
N ILE A 626 -13.18 -3.28 14.30
CA ILE A 626 -14.45 -2.65 14.64
C ILE A 626 -14.17 -1.29 15.25
N ILE A 627 -14.83 -0.25 14.78
CA ILE A 627 -14.75 1.09 15.35
C ILE A 627 -15.34 1.06 16.76
N ARG A 628 -14.55 1.35 17.77
CA ARG A 628 -14.95 1.40 19.17
C ARG A 628 -15.36 2.78 19.61
N GLU A 629 -14.65 3.79 19.17
CA GLU A 629 -14.86 5.17 19.57
C GLU A 629 -14.58 6.12 18.42
N ILE A 630 -15.33 7.20 18.32
CA ILE A 630 -15.06 8.35 17.47
C ILE A 630 -15.06 9.56 18.38
N SER A 631 -13.97 10.28 18.49
CA SER A 631 -13.83 11.45 19.32
C SER A 631 -13.65 12.69 18.46
N SER A 632 -14.72 13.49 18.33
CA SER A 632 -14.64 14.80 17.64
C SER A 632 -13.76 15.79 18.40
N TYR A 633 -13.57 15.59 19.71
CA TYR A 633 -12.73 16.45 20.55
C TYR A 633 -11.23 16.20 20.31
N LYS A 634 -10.84 14.93 20.21
CA LYS A 634 -9.44 14.52 19.95
C LYS A 634 -9.12 14.48 18.45
N GLU A 635 -10.15 14.60 17.60
CA GLU A 635 -10.07 14.37 16.15
C GLU A 635 -9.52 12.99 15.80
N THR A 636 -9.95 11.97 16.57
CA THR A 636 -9.48 10.59 16.42
C THR A 636 -10.62 9.60 16.31
N LEU A 637 -10.30 8.45 15.69
CA LEU A 637 -11.16 7.29 15.55
C LEU A 637 -10.40 6.05 16.04
N THR A 638 -10.94 5.34 17.03
CA THR A 638 -10.28 4.15 17.58
C THR A 638 -10.88 2.87 16.98
N VAL A 639 -10.03 2.03 16.41
CA VAL A 639 -10.38 0.72 15.86
C VAL A 639 -9.82 -0.37 16.74
N GLU A 640 -10.65 -1.36 17.10
CA GLU A 640 -10.21 -2.59 17.72
C GLU A 640 -10.02 -3.67 16.66
N TYR A 641 -8.81 -4.11 16.48
CA TYR A 641 -8.39 -5.20 15.61
C TYR A 641 -8.39 -6.55 16.36
N ASP A 642 -8.04 -7.62 15.64
CA ASP A 642 -7.83 -8.94 16.22
C ASP A 642 -6.85 -8.85 17.41
N GLU A 643 -6.99 -9.78 18.40
CA GLU A 643 -6.20 -9.81 19.64
C GLU A 643 -6.42 -8.59 20.56
N LYS A 644 -7.52 -7.87 20.37
CA LYS A 644 -7.88 -6.65 21.11
C LYS A 644 -6.86 -5.51 20.97
N ARG A 645 -6.13 -5.48 19.86
CA ARG A 645 -5.25 -4.36 19.53
C ARG A 645 -6.08 -3.12 19.24
N LEU A 646 -5.94 -2.10 20.05
CA LEU A 646 -6.58 -0.80 19.87
C LEU A 646 -5.63 0.13 19.11
N VAL A 647 -6.13 0.76 18.07
CA VAL A 647 -5.40 1.72 17.24
C VAL A 647 -6.17 3.01 17.16
N GLU A 648 -5.53 4.11 17.48
CA GLU A 648 -6.09 5.46 17.38
C GLU A 648 -5.67 6.09 16.06
N TYR A 649 -6.63 6.38 15.20
CA TYR A 649 -6.43 7.04 13.90
C TYR A 649 -6.75 8.53 14.02
N PRO A 650 -5.80 9.43 13.76
CA PRO A 650 -6.12 10.81 13.45
C PRO A 650 -7.07 10.89 12.25
N PHE A 651 -7.99 11.86 12.24
CA PHE A 651 -8.97 11.99 11.15
C PHE A 651 -8.33 12.17 9.77
N GLU A 652 -7.09 12.64 9.70
CA GLU A 652 -6.30 12.79 8.49
C GLU A 652 -5.96 11.44 7.83
N LEU A 653 -5.83 10.37 8.63
CA LEU A 653 -5.50 9.03 8.16
C LEU A 653 -6.73 8.16 7.85
N LEU A 654 -7.95 8.71 7.88
CA LEU A 654 -9.16 7.95 7.58
C LEU A 654 -9.27 7.53 6.10
N ASP A 655 -8.42 8.03 5.23
CA ASP A 655 -8.28 7.53 3.85
C ASP A 655 -7.65 6.13 3.79
N GLU A 656 -7.02 5.68 4.87
CA GLU A 656 -6.47 4.32 5.01
C GLU A 656 -7.50 3.28 5.44
N LEU A 657 -8.71 3.71 5.83
CA LEU A 657 -9.80 2.84 6.28
C LEU A 657 -10.93 2.76 5.26
N GLU A 658 -11.50 1.57 5.10
CA GLU A 658 -12.73 1.33 4.35
C GLU A 658 -13.71 0.49 5.17
N LEU A 659 -15.03 0.69 4.94
CA LEU A 659 -16.05 -0.22 5.47
C LEU A 659 -15.83 -1.63 4.90
N ALA A 660 -15.97 -2.64 5.73
CA ALA A 660 -15.63 -4.03 5.39
C ALA A 660 -16.78 -5.03 5.55
N TYR A 661 -18.03 -4.57 5.51
CA TYR A 661 -19.20 -5.47 5.47
C TYR A 661 -19.20 -6.30 4.19
N ALA A 662 -18.83 -5.69 3.05
CA ALA A 662 -18.52 -6.34 1.80
C ALA A 662 -17.09 -5.98 1.37
N ILE A 663 -16.37 -6.96 0.81
CA ILE A 663 -15.02 -6.79 0.28
C ILE A 663 -14.91 -7.40 -1.10
N THR A 664 -13.85 -7.06 -1.85
CA THR A 664 -13.55 -7.79 -3.09
C THR A 664 -12.93 -9.16 -2.77
N VAL A 665 -13.08 -10.11 -3.71
CA VAL A 665 -12.42 -11.42 -3.58
C VAL A 665 -10.90 -11.28 -3.42
N HIS A 666 -10.26 -10.32 -4.10
CA HIS A 666 -8.82 -10.04 -3.95
C HIS A 666 -8.44 -9.67 -2.51
N LYS A 667 -9.27 -8.85 -1.84
CA LYS A 667 -9.05 -8.44 -0.44
C LYS A 667 -9.32 -9.55 0.57
N SER A 668 -9.91 -10.67 0.16
CA SER A 668 -10.15 -11.84 1.02
C SER A 668 -9.01 -12.86 1.01
N GLN A 669 -8.01 -12.68 0.16
CA GLN A 669 -6.86 -13.58 0.10
C GLN A 669 -6.17 -13.68 1.47
N GLY A 670 -5.66 -14.86 1.82
CA GLY A 670 -5.07 -15.15 3.14
C GLY A 670 -6.07 -15.22 4.30
N SER A 671 -7.35 -14.91 4.07
CA SER A 671 -8.41 -14.95 5.10
C SER A 671 -9.37 -16.09 4.86
N GLU A 672 -9.97 -16.62 5.93
CA GLU A 672 -11.07 -17.57 5.87
C GLU A 672 -12.17 -17.12 6.84
N TYR A 673 -13.41 -17.42 6.50
CA TYR A 673 -14.58 -16.97 7.25
C TYR A 673 -15.53 -18.13 7.58
N PRO A 674 -16.19 -18.11 8.73
CA PRO A 674 -17.19 -19.12 9.09
C PRO A 674 -18.26 -19.28 8.00
N ALA A 675 -18.75 -18.17 7.44
CA ALA A 675 -19.64 -18.19 6.30
C ALA A 675 -19.32 -17.08 5.31
N VAL A 676 -19.50 -17.39 4.03
CA VAL A 676 -19.28 -16.47 2.90
C VAL A 676 -20.55 -16.33 2.09
N VAL A 677 -20.90 -15.13 1.69
CA VAL A 677 -22.00 -14.83 0.78
C VAL A 677 -21.44 -14.15 -0.45
N ILE A 678 -21.72 -14.71 -1.64
CA ILE A 678 -21.25 -14.18 -2.92
C ILE A 678 -22.46 -13.72 -3.74
N PRO A 679 -22.76 -12.41 -3.79
CA PRO A 679 -23.71 -11.88 -4.75
C PRO A 679 -23.09 -11.88 -6.15
N LEU A 680 -23.82 -12.41 -7.16
CA LEU A 680 -23.29 -12.64 -8.49
C LEU A 680 -24.26 -12.25 -9.60
N LEU A 681 -23.86 -11.27 -10.43
CA LEU A 681 -24.51 -10.87 -11.67
C LEU A 681 -23.48 -10.79 -12.80
N PRO A 682 -23.89 -10.75 -14.07
CA PRO A 682 -22.94 -10.61 -15.19
C PRO A 682 -21.99 -9.41 -15.02
N GLY A 683 -20.74 -9.61 -15.43
CA GLY A 683 -19.70 -8.60 -15.31
C GLY A 683 -18.57 -8.77 -16.33
N PRO A 684 -17.47 -8.00 -16.21
CA PRO A 684 -16.35 -8.03 -17.14
C PRO A 684 -15.70 -9.41 -17.23
N LYS A 685 -15.62 -9.99 -18.43
CA LYS A 685 -15.10 -11.35 -18.64
C LYS A 685 -13.64 -11.56 -18.17
N LEU A 686 -12.80 -10.53 -18.24
CA LEU A 686 -11.40 -10.62 -17.75
C LEU A 686 -11.33 -10.81 -16.23
N LEU A 687 -12.28 -10.23 -15.49
CA LEU A 687 -12.35 -10.33 -14.04
C LEU A 687 -13.14 -11.57 -13.59
N TYR A 688 -14.23 -11.89 -14.32
CA TYR A 688 -15.14 -13.01 -14.00
C TYR A 688 -14.58 -14.31 -14.56
N ASN A 689 -13.50 -14.79 -13.97
CA ASN A 689 -12.79 -16.00 -14.37
C ASN A 689 -12.86 -17.09 -13.29
N ARG A 690 -12.36 -18.27 -13.65
CA ARG A 690 -12.35 -19.47 -12.82
C ARG A 690 -11.58 -19.26 -11.51
N ASN A 691 -10.40 -18.65 -11.56
CA ASN A 691 -9.53 -18.48 -10.40
C ASN A 691 -10.13 -17.52 -9.38
N LEU A 692 -10.83 -16.48 -9.83
CA LEU A 692 -11.56 -15.59 -8.93
C LEU A 692 -12.66 -16.35 -8.19
N LEU A 693 -13.45 -17.16 -8.91
CA LEU A 693 -14.52 -17.98 -8.32
C LEU A 693 -13.95 -19.02 -7.36
N TYR A 694 -12.89 -19.72 -7.77
CA TYR A 694 -12.20 -20.69 -6.95
C TYR A 694 -11.67 -20.06 -5.65
N THR A 695 -11.00 -18.92 -5.74
CA THR A 695 -10.50 -18.18 -4.58
C THR A 695 -11.65 -17.79 -3.64
N ALA A 696 -12.77 -17.28 -4.18
CA ALA A 696 -13.91 -16.89 -3.37
C ALA A 696 -14.55 -18.08 -2.62
N VAL A 697 -14.70 -19.22 -3.31
CA VAL A 697 -15.28 -20.44 -2.74
C VAL A 697 -14.40 -20.98 -1.60
N THR A 698 -13.09 -20.98 -1.79
CA THR A 698 -12.13 -21.50 -0.80
C THR A 698 -11.99 -20.62 0.45
N ARG A 699 -12.63 -19.45 0.51
CA ARG A 699 -12.64 -18.61 1.72
C ARG A 699 -13.66 -19.03 2.76
N ALA A 700 -14.62 -19.89 2.41
CA ALA A 700 -15.67 -20.35 3.34
C ALA A 700 -15.23 -21.60 4.09
N LYS A 701 -15.38 -21.57 5.45
CA LYS A 701 -15.08 -22.71 6.33
C LYS A 701 -16.26 -23.65 6.55
N LYS A 702 -17.44 -23.09 6.93
CA LYS A 702 -18.61 -23.88 7.33
C LYS A 702 -19.79 -23.74 6.36
N CYS A 703 -19.92 -22.60 5.69
CA CYS A 703 -21.05 -22.37 4.79
C CYS A 703 -20.70 -21.35 3.69
N LEU A 704 -21.03 -21.71 2.46
CA LEU A 704 -20.99 -20.84 1.31
C LEU A 704 -22.38 -20.68 0.74
N THR A 705 -22.79 -19.44 0.47
CA THR A 705 -24.03 -19.14 -0.23
C THR A 705 -23.78 -18.20 -1.39
N ILE A 706 -24.02 -18.65 -2.61
CA ILE A 706 -23.98 -17.83 -3.81
C ILE A 706 -25.41 -17.37 -4.11
N VAL A 707 -25.61 -16.06 -4.35
CA VAL A 707 -26.92 -15.47 -4.64
C VAL A 707 -26.84 -14.73 -5.96
N GLY A 708 -27.47 -15.24 -7.00
CA GLY A 708 -27.43 -14.55 -8.27
C GLY A 708 -27.68 -15.39 -9.52
N SER A 709 -27.00 -15.04 -10.61
CA SER A 709 -27.15 -15.64 -11.93
C SER A 709 -26.39 -16.96 -12.05
N GLU A 710 -27.12 -18.03 -12.34
CA GLU A 710 -26.55 -19.35 -12.61
C GLU A 710 -25.71 -19.35 -13.88
N ASP A 711 -26.17 -18.65 -14.92
CA ASP A 711 -25.45 -18.58 -16.20
C ASP A 711 -24.06 -17.94 -15.97
N THR A 712 -24.00 -16.84 -15.21
CA THR A 712 -22.73 -16.19 -14.86
C THR A 712 -21.82 -17.13 -14.07
N PHE A 713 -22.36 -17.88 -13.11
CA PHE A 713 -21.60 -18.87 -12.35
C PHE A 713 -21.00 -19.95 -13.26
N GLN A 714 -21.78 -20.50 -14.19
CA GLN A 714 -21.32 -21.52 -15.13
C GLN A 714 -20.32 -20.95 -16.15
N GLU A 715 -20.52 -19.69 -16.59
CA GLU A 715 -19.57 -19.01 -17.46
C GLU A 715 -18.21 -18.82 -16.76
N MET A 716 -18.19 -18.43 -15.48
CA MET A 716 -16.96 -18.28 -14.71
C MET A 716 -16.19 -19.61 -14.59
N ILE A 717 -16.87 -20.72 -14.36
CA ILE A 717 -16.24 -22.06 -14.31
C ILE A 717 -15.53 -22.38 -15.63
N LYS A 718 -16.13 -22.03 -16.76
CA LYS A 718 -15.57 -22.28 -18.09
C LYS A 718 -14.50 -21.27 -18.49
N ASN A 719 -14.52 -20.08 -17.91
CA ASN A 719 -13.63 -19.00 -18.29
C ASN A 719 -12.24 -19.17 -17.66
N LYS A 720 -11.28 -19.63 -18.49
CA LYS A 720 -9.85 -19.79 -18.13
C LYS A 720 -9.04 -18.52 -18.36
N ASN A 721 -9.63 -17.46 -18.92
CA ASN A 721 -8.92 -16.26 -19.28
C ASN A 721 -8.46 -15.54 -18.01
N GLU A 722 -7.27 -15.84 -17.58
CA GLU A 722 -6.51 -14.99 -16.69
C GLU A 722 -5.87 -13.84 -17.49
N GLN A 723 -5.70 -12.70 -16.88
CA GLN A 723 -4.81 -11.70 -17.42
C GLN A 723 -3.39 -12.26 -17.33
N GLU A 724 -2.86 -12.72 -18.48
CA GLU A 724 -1.45 -13.14 -18.54
C GLU A 724 -0.58 -12.01 -18.07
N ARG A 725 0.35 -12.34 -17.19
CA ARG A 725 1.38 -11.40 -16.73
C ARG A 725 2.62 -11.59 -17.56
N TYR A 726 3.16 -10.50 -18.04
CA TYR A 726 4.45 -10.50 -18.70
C TYR A 726 5.55 -10.59 -17.64
N THR A 727 6.08 -11.79 -17.43
CA THR A 727 7.16 -12.15 -16.49
C THR A 727 8.18 -13.00 -17.21
N SER A 728 9.42 -13.03 -16.73
CA SER A 728 10.50 -13.85 -17.28
C SER A 728 11.25 -14.61 -16.19
N LEU A 729 10.69 -14.69 -14.99
CA LEU A 729 11.38 -15.31 -13.85
C LEU A 729 11.66 -16.80 -14.10
N ASP A 730 10.75 -17.55 -14.72
CA ASP A 730 10.90 -18.95 -15.08
C ASP A 730 12.07 -19.17 -16.04
N GLU A 731 12.17 -18.37 -17.10
CA GLU A 731 13.28 -18.39 -18.07
C GLU A 731 14.60 -18.06 -17.37
N ARG A 732 14.62 -17.03 -16.51
CA ARG A 732 15.83 -16.64 -15.78
C ARG A 732 16.31 -17.66 -14.77
N ILE A 733 15.41 -18.38 -14.13
CA ILE A 733 15.78 -19.50 -13.24
C ILE A 733 16.51 -20.59 -14.02
N GLN A 734 16.13 -20.82 -15.26
CA GLN A 734 16.76 -21.80 -16.14
C GLN A 734 18.14 -21.35 -16.65
N GLU A 735 18.43 -20.03 -16.68
CA GLU A 735 19.73 -19.47 -17.09
C GLU A 735 20.87 -19.84 -16.12
N PHE A 736 20.56 -20.12 -14.84
CA PHE A 736 21.50 -20.52 -13.79
C PHE A 736 21.50 -22.05 -13.58
#